data_0140dedd660d77147700659df6643c17
#
_entry.id   0140dedd660d77147700659df6643c17
#
_cell.length_a   1.000
_cell.length_b   1.000
_cell.length_c   1.000
_cell.angle_alpha   90.00
_cell.angle_beta   90.00
_cell.angle_gamma   90.00
#
_symmetry.space_group_name_H-M   'P 1'
#
loop_
_entity.id
_entity.type
_entity.pdbx_description
1 polymer ?
#
loop_
_entity_poly.entity_id
_entity_poly.type
_entity_poly.pdbx_seq_one_letter_code
_entity_poly.pdbx_strand_id
1 'polypeptide(L)'
;MSKPNKSPFSGVIEDVKGRAACYKQDWQDGFRSGFRILAPTLYIFFASALPVIAFGEQLSKDTDGALTTVEALASTAICGIIHSIMGGQPLLIVGVAEPTIIMYTYIYNFAKNQPNLGEKMFLPWAGWVCIWTSVMLFLMATFNAAAVLNRFTRFAGELFGMLITILFMQEAIKGMLGEFSAPEGEDQSQPIFQFQWLYINGLLGVIFSMGLLYASLATRGARSSLYGTGWQRSLIADYGVPLLVILCTAISYALPSKIPSGVPRRLFTPLPWEPKSLQHWTVAKDLFSVPPAYIFLAIVPAAMVAGLYFFDHSVASQMAQQKEFNLKNPPAYHYDILVLSFSVLVCGLLGIPPSNGVLPQSPMHTRSLAVLKRQLLRKKMVQTAKEGMMNNATSSEVYGKMHEVFIKMDDGSNSDSVHKELKDLKDAVVPEGNGAERVSQVFDPEKHVEGYLPVRVNEQRVSNLLQSLLVGGCIGVTPLIQMIPTSVLWGYFAYMSIDSLPGNQFWERIQLLFITPQRRHKVLEGAHASFVESVPFDKIFAFTLFQLVYFLIVFGMTWVPVAGILFPLLFFFLIVIRQHVLPKFFDPSHLRELDAAEYEELEGVRPDPSVEGDESVRCGEAHREYASEILDEFTTHRGELKHRAPSFRDERLLKDDKRTLSESFETSKSTMSDTARANLREITFYCK
;
A
#
# COMPACT_ATOMS: atom_id res chain seq x y z
N MET A 1 26.17 18.97 10.62
CA MET A 1 25.91 20.41 10.41
C MET A 1 24.42 20.64 10.48
N SER A 2 23.92 21.41 11.45
CA SER A 2 22.51 21.77 11.54
C SER A 2 22.14 22.65 10.33
N LYS A 3 21.22 22.16 9.48
CA LYS A 3 20.62 23.00 8.43
C LYS A 3 19.98 24.25 9.07
N PRO A 4 20.04 25.43 8.41
CA PRO A 4 19.48 26.65 8.96
C PRO A 4 17.98 26.44 9.22
N ASN A 5 17.52 26.98 10.34
CA ASN A 5 16.13 26.96 10.79
C ASN A 5 15.25 27.46 9.63
N LYS A 6 14.56 26.55 8.93
CA LYS A 6 13.68 26.95 7.82
C LYS A 6 12.57 27.84 8.41
N SER A 7 12.27 28.95 7.74
CA SER A 7 11.18 29.85 8.16
C SER A 7 9.84 29.10 8.22
N PRO A 8 8.89 29.54 9.07
CA PRO A 8 7.53 29.01 9.06
C PRO A 8 6.95 28.99 7.64
N PHE A 9 6.14 28.00 7.32
CA PHE A 9 5.55 27.76 5.99
C PHE A 9 6.54 27.48 4.84
N SER A 10 7.84 27.44 5.03
CA SER A 10 8.79 27.23 3.92
C SER A 10 8.56 25.90 3.20
N GLY A 11 8.30 24.82 3.95
CA GLY A 11 8.02 23.51 3.37
C GLY A 11 6.72 23.48 2.58
N VAL A 12 5.67 24.08 3.12
CA VAL A 12 4.36 24.18 2.42
C VAL A 12 4.51 24.97 1.11
N ILE A 13 5.25 26.09 1.13
CA ILE A 13 5.46 26.92 -0.08
C ILE A 13 6.29 26.14 -1.12
N GLU A 14 7.30 25.39 -0.68
CA GLU A 14 8.13 24.56 -1.55
C GLU A 14 7.28 23.45 -2.22
N ASP A 15 6.46 22.73 -1.44
CA ASP A 15 5.53 21.70 -1.91
C ASP A 15 4.51 22.26 -2.90
N VAL A 16 3.86 23.39 -2.57
CA VAL A 16 2.88 24.05 -3.45
C VAL A 16 3.51 24.49 -4.77
N LYS A 17 4.70 25.09 -4.74
CA LYS A 17 5.41 25.49 -5.97
C LYS A 17 5.74 24.29 -6.85
N GLY A 18 6.23 23.20 -6.24
CA GLY A 18 6.54 21.96 -6.96
C GLY A 18 5.31 21.34 -7.61
N ARG A 19 4.22 21.19 -6.84
CA ARG A 19 3.00 20.53 -7.33
C ARG A 19 2.16 21.40 -8.26
N ALA A 20 2.16 22.73 -8.09
CA ALA A 20 1.45 23.64 -8.98
C ALA A 20 1.93 23.53 -10.44
N ALA A 21 3.22 23.29 -10.65
CA ALA A 21 3.78 23.08 -11.99
C ALA A 21 3.20 21.83 -12.68
N CYS A 22 2.93 20.77 -11.92
CA CYS A 22 2.43 19.48 -12.43
C CYS A 22 0.89 19.37 -12.40
N TYR A 23 0.19 20.27 -11.72
CA TYR A 23 -1.25 20.16 -11.44
C TYR A 23 -2.11 20.01 -12.70
N LYS A 24 -1.83 20.81 -13.74
CA LYS A 24 -2.54 20.72 -15.02
C LYS A 24 -2.29 19.40 -15.72
N GLN A 25 -1.08 18.88 -15.63
CA GLN A 25 -0.67 17.60 -16.22
C GLN A 25 -1.36 16.44 -15.52
N ASP A 26 -1.45 16.44 -14.18
CA ASP A 26 -2.15 15.42 -13.40
C ASP A 26 -3.60 15.19 -13.87
N TRP A 27 -4.31 16.25 -14.28
CA TRP A 27 -5.65 16.16 -14.85
C TRP A 27 -5.65 15.68 -16.29
N GLN A 28 -4.75 16.21 -17.12
CA GLN A 28 -4.65 15.87 -18.53
C GLN A 28 -4.32 14.39 -18.74
N ASP A 29 -3.40 13.85 -17.96
CA ASP A 29 -2.99 12.44 -18.05
C ASP A 29 -4.11 11.49 -17.60
N GLY A 30 -4.93 11.91 -16.63
CA GLY A 30 -6.14 11.20 -16.26
C GLY A 30 -7.13 11.10 -17.43
N PHE A 31 -7.48 12.23 -18.05
CA PHE A 31 -8.42 12.23 -19.18
C PHE A 31 -7.87 11.57 -20.44
N ARG A 32 -6.56 11.67 -20.72
CA ARG A 32 -5.89 10.98 -21.84
C ARG A 32 -5.93 9.46 -21.71
N SER A 33 -6.01 8.93 -20.50
CA SER A 33 -6.15 7.49 -20.27
C SER A 33 -7.51 6.93 -20.73
N GLY A 34 -8.52 7.79 -20.93
CA GLY A 34 -9.85 7.43 -21.39
C GLY A 34 -10.53 6.40 -20.48
N PHE A 35 -11.34 5.51 -21.05
CA PHE A 35 -12.09 4.49 -20.29
C PHE A 35 -11.19 3.48 -19.53
N ARG A 36 -9.91 3.39 -19.85
CA ARG A 36 -9.00 2.48 -19.13
C ARG A 36 -8.73 2.88 -17.69
N ILE A 37 -8.96 4.15 -17.35
CA ILE A 37 -8.84 4.66 -15.97
C ILE A 37 -9.91 4.04 -15.04
N LEU A 38 -11.01 3.53 -15.60
CA LEU A 38 -12.06 2.89 -14.80
C LEU A 38 -11.59 1.61 -14.10
N ALA A 39 -10.65 0.86 -14.67
CA ALA A 39 -10.15 -0.36 -14.04
C ALA A 39 -9.44 -0.06 -12.71
N PRO A 40 -8.38 0.79 -12.64
CA PRO A 40 -7.78 1.17 -11.37
C PRO A 40 -8.75 1.92 -10.45
N THR A 41 -9.67 2.73 -11.00
CA THR A 41 -10.69 3.44 -10.20
C THR A 41 -11.62 2.47 -9.48
N LEU A 42 -12.20 1.50 -10.19
CA LEU A 42 -13.11 0.52 -9.59
C LEU A 42 -12.37 -0.41 -8.62
N TYR A 43 -11.13 -0.80 -8.97
CA TYR A 43 -10.32 -1.59 -8.06
C TYR A 43 -10.12 -0.88 -6.72
N ILE A 44 -9.72 0.40 -6.74
CA ILE A 44 -9.50 1.19 -5.51
C ILE A 44 -10.82 1.56 -4.83
N PHE A 45 -11.88 1.81 -5.58
CA PHE A 45 -13.22 2.03 -5.01
C PHE A 45 -13.63 0.85 -4.12
N PHE A 46 -13.54 -0.39 -4.60
CA PHE A 46 -13.90 -1.55 -3.79
C PHE A 46 -12.92 -1.77 -2.63
N ALA A 47 -11.63 -1.54 -2.84
CA ALA A 47 -10.63 -1.62 -1.78
C ALA A 47 -10.83 -0.57 -0.67
N SER A 48 -11.47 0.56 -0.97
CA SER A 48 -11.78 1.61 0.00
C SER A 48 -13.17 1.47 0.60
N ALA A 49 -14.20 1.22 -0.22
CA ALA A 49 -15.60 1.21 0.23
C ALA A 49 -15.91 0.07 1.20
N LEU A 50 -15.40 -1.15 0.94
CA LEU A 50 -15.69 -2.31 1.80
C LEU A 50 -15.13 -2.13 3.23
N PRO A 51 -13.86 -1.72 3.44
CA PRO A 51 -13.37 -1.41 4.78
C PRO A 51 -14.16 -0.29 5.46
N VAL A 52 -14.50 0.80 4.75
CA VAL A 52 -15.24 1.92 5.33
C VAL A 52 -16.63 1.50 5.77
N ILE A 53 -17.31 0.62 5.01
CA ILE A 53 -18.61 0.05 5.41
C ILE A 53 -18.44 -0.79 6.68
N ALA A 54 -17.42 -1.62 6.74
CA ALA A 54 -17.17 -2.48 7.88
C ALA A 54 -16.76 -1.67 9.13
N PHE A 55 -15.91 -0.66 8.97
CA PHE A 55 -15.56 0.29 10.05
C PHE A 55 -16.76 1.12 10.53
N GLY A 56 -17.64 1.51 9.61
CA GLY A 56 -18.90 2.19 9.96
C GLY A 56 -19.83 1.31 10.78
N GLU A 57 -19.93 0.02 10.47
CA GLU A 57 -20.68 -0.95 11.28
C GLU A 57 -20.07 -1.13 12.68
N GLN A 58 -18.74 -1.25 12.75
CA GLN A 58 -18.02 -1.33 14.01
C GLN A 58 -18.24 -0.06 14.84
N LEU A 59 -18.06 1.12 14.23
CA LEU A 59 -18.27 2.40 14.91
C LEU A 59 -19.70 2.55 15.42
N SER A 60 -20.68 2.07 14.67
CA SER A 60 -22.10 2.09 15.10
C SER A 60 -22.32 1.22 16.34
N LYS A 61 -21.68 0.05 16.42
CA LYS A 61 -21.74 -0.81 17.62
C LYS A 61 -21.05 -0.18 18.82
N ASP A 62 -19.85 0.35 18.60
CA ASP A 62 -19.01 0.90 19.68
C ASP A 62 -19.49 2.27 20.18
N THR A 63 -20.39 2.95 19.48
CA THR A 63 -20.95 4.27 19.84
C THR A 63 -22.47 4.25 20.04
N ASP A 64 -23.06 3.07 20.27
CA ASP A 64 -24.52 2.89 20.47
C ASP A 64 -25.35 3.56 19.35
N GLY A 65 -24.87 3.55 18.12
CA GLY A 65 -25.51 4.15 16.94
C GLY A 65 -25.36 5.68 16.85
N ALA A 66 -24.52 6.31 17.66
CA ALA A 66 -24.26 7.76 17.56
C ALA A 66 -23.51 8.12 16.27
N LEU A 67 -22.67 7.25 15.76
CA LEU A 67 -22.02 7.36 14.43
C LEU A 67 -22.24 6.05 13.67
N THR A 68 -22.53 6.16 12.38
CA THR A 68 -22.91 4.99 11.57
C THR A 68 -22.10 4.90 10.27
N THR A 69 -22.37 3.88 9.48
CA THR A 69 -21.77 3.70 8.14
C THR A 69 -22.03 4.90 7.22
N VAL A 70 -23.16 5.62 7.37
CA VAL A 70 -23.47 6.80 6.54
C VAL A 70 -22.46 7.91 6.80
N GLU A 71 -22.16 8.21 8.06
CA GLU A 71 -21.18 9.25 8.44
C GLU A 71 -19.76 8.86 8.02
N ALA A 72 -19.39 7.57 8.13
CA ALA A 72 -18.11 7.08 7.69
C ALA A 72 -17.92 7.18 6.16
N LEU A 73 -18.94 6.80 5.39
CA LEU A 73 -18.95 6.95 3.92
C LEU A 73 -18.93 8.43 3.50
N ALA A 74 -19.73 9.28 4.17
CA ALA A 74 -19.77 10.71 3.88
C ALA A 74 -18.42 11.37 4.15
N SER A 75 -17.80 11.07 5.28
CA SER A 75 -16.47 11.55 5.62
C SER A 75 -15.43 11.15 4.56
N THR A 76 -15.39 9.85 4.22
CA THR A 76 -14.46 9.33 3.22
C THR A 76 -14.66 10.01 1.86
N ALA A 77 -15.90 10.20 1.43
CA ALA A 77 -16.23 10.88 0.18
C ALA A 77 -15.81 12.35 0.21
N ILE A 78 -16.21 13.11 1.24
CA ILE A 78 -15.90 14.54 1.35
C ILE A 78 -14.40 14.77 1.42
N CYS A 79 -13.70 14.08 2.31
CA CYS A 79 -12.24 14.22 2.46
C CYS A 79 -11.50 13.74 1.21
N GLY A 80 -11.95 12.65 0.59
CA GLY A 80 -11.38 12.15 -0.65
C GLY A 80 -11.57 13.12 -1.83
N ILE A 81 -12.73 13.78 -1.96
CA ILE A 81 -12.96 14.82 -2.96
C ILE A 81 -12.07 16.03 -2.70
N ILE A 82 -12.00 16.51 -1.44
CA ILE A 82 -11.13 17.63 -1.05
C ILE A 82 -9.67 17.29 -1.40
N HIS A 83 -9.20 16.11 -1.01
CA HIS A 83 -7.82 15.70 -1.27
C HIS A 83 -7.56 15.52 -2.78
N SER A 84 -8.46 14.92 -3.54
CA SER A 84 -8.30 14.73 -4.99
C SER A 84 -8.16 16.07 -5.73
N ILE A 85 -8.88 17.11 -5.30
CA ILE A 85 -8.86 18.43 -5.93
C ILE A 85 -7.71 19.29 -5.37
N MET A 86 -7.59 19.38 -4.04
CA MET A 86 -6.68 20.31 -3.38
C MET A 86 -5.37 19.63 -2.93
N GLY A 87 -5.34 18.35 -2.66
CA GLY A 87 -4.16 17.63 -2.16
C GLY A 87 -2.96 17.73 -3.10
N GLY A 88 -1.77 17.69 -2.55
CA GLY A 88 -0.52 17.72 -3.28
C GLY A 88 -0.25 16.37 -3.96
N GLN A 89 -0.38 15.25 -3.23
CA GLN A 89 -0.12 13.91 -3.77
C GLN A 89 -1.40 13.22 -4.25
N PRO A 90 -1.60 13.09 -5.59
CA PRO A 90 -2.81 12.51 -6.14
C PRO A 90 -2.96 10.99 -5.91
N LEU A 91 -1.86 10.31 -5.59
CA LEU A 91 -1.84 8.85 -5.40
C LEU A 91 -2.32 8.44 -4.01
N LEU A 92 -2.31 9.36 -3.05
CA LEU A 92 -2.74 9.13 -1.68
C LEU A 92 -4.26 8.97 -1.61
N ILE A 93 -4.70 7.87 -1.04
CA ILE A 93 -6.12 7.59 -0.77
C ILE A 93 -6.44 7.98 0.66
N VAL A 94 -7.56 8.67 0.83
CA VAL A 94 -8.04 9.16 2.13
C VAL A 94 -9.34 8.44 2.48
N GLY A 95 -9.47 8.02 3.74
CA GLY A 95 -10.67 7.33 4.22
C GLY A 95 -10.69 7.17 5.74
N VAL A 96 -11.79 6.68 6.27
CA VAL A 96 -11.89 6.29 7.67
C VAL A 96 -11.11 4.99 7.87
N ALA A 97 -10.24 4.96 8.89
CA ALA A 97 -9.36 3.83 9.18
C ALA A 97 -9.56 3.32 10.61
N GLU A 98 -9.13 2.09 10.88
CA GLU A 98 -9.22 1.43 12.18
C GLU A 98 -8.75 2.31 13.36
N PRO A 99 -7.59 2.98 13.29
CA PRO A 99 -7.15 3.83 14.40
C PRO A 99 -8.13 4.96 14.74
N THR A 100 -8.84 5.50 13.74
CA THR A 100 -9.89 6.51 13.95
C THR A 100 -11.05 5.93 14.76
N ILE A 101 -11.47 4.69 14.43
CA ILE A 101 -12.56 4.00 15.12
C ILE A 101 -12.21 3.81 16.60
N ILE A 102 -11.04 3.28 16.88
CA ILE A 102 -10.54 3.07 18.25
C ILE A 102 -10.56 4.38 19.03
N MET A 103 -10.06 5.46 18.45
CA MET A 103 -10.04 6.77 19.11
C MET A 103 -11.45 7.31 19.39
N TYR A 104 -12.37 7.18 18.43
CA TYR A 104 -13.74 7.64 18.59
C TYR A 104 -14.53 6.81 19.61
N THR A 105 -14.29 5.52 19.69
CA THR A 105 -14.83 4.65 20.73
C THR A 105 -14.41 5.11 22.13
N TYR A 106 -13.15 5.49 22.32
CA TYR A 106 -12.68 6.04 23.60
C TYR A 106 -13.28 7.43 23.90
N ILE A 107 -13.38 8.31 22.91
CA ILE A 107 -13.99 9.63 23.04
C ILE A 107 -15.46 9.48 23.44
N TYR A 108 -16.20 8.56 22.81
CA TYR A 108 -17.59 8.26 23.13
C TYR A 108 -17.75 7.73 24.54
N ASN A 109 -16.99 6.71 24.92
CA ASN A 109 -17.06 6.13 26.26
C ASN A 109 -16.70 7.13 27.34
N PHE A 110 -15.74 8.03 27.10
CA PHE A 110 -15.45 9.11 28.02
C PHE A 110 -16.62 10.07 28.13
N ALA A 111 -17.22 10.54 27.04
CA ALA A 111 -18.34 11.46 27.04
C ALA A 111 -19.57 10.86 27.74
N LYS A 112 -19.91 9.60 27.48
CA LYS A 112 -21.02 8.87 28.07
C LYS A 112 -20.89 8.77 29.58
N ASN A 113 -19.69 8.58 30.11
CA ASN A 113 -19.44 8.45 31.56
C ASN A 113 -19.35 9.78 32.30
N GLN A 114 -19.40 10.94 31.62
CA GLN A 114 -19.35 12.25 32.27
C GLN A 114 -20.75 12.81 32.49
N PRO A 115 -21.10 13.19 33.73
CA PRO A 115 -22.46 13.64 34.06
C PRO A 115 -22.90 14.92 33.35
N ASN A 116 -21.96 15.77 32.92
CA ASN A 116 -22.24 17.04 32.24
C ASN A 116 -22.13 16.98 30.70
N LEU A 117 -21.68 15.87 30.13
CA LEU A 117 -21.62 15.64 28.67
C LEU A 117 -22.74 14.69 28.25
N GLY A 118 -22.69 13.45 28.71
CA GLY A 118 -23.64 12.41 28.32
C GLY A 118 -23.63 12.14 26.81
N GLU A 119 -24.50 11.27 26.35
CA GLU A 119 -24.61 10.88 24.92
C GLU A 119 -25.01 12.05 24.01
N LYS A 120 -25.85 12.98 24.51
CA LYS A 120 -26.36 14.10 23.70
C LYS A 120 -25.31 15.13 23.34
N MET A 121 -24.29 15.32 24.18
CA MET A 121 -23.22 16.29 23.95
C MET A 121 -21.96 15.65 23.34
N PHE A 122 -22.01 14.35 23.05
CA PHE A 122 -20.89 13.66 22.46
C PHE A 122 -20.45 14.28 21.12
N LEU A 123 -21.37 14.45 20.16
CA LEU A 123 -21.05 14.98 18.83
C LEU A 123 -20.52 16.43 18.90
N PRO A 124 -21.14 17.38 19.61
CA PRO A 124 -20.57 18.72 19.79
C PRO A 124 -19.18 18.70 20.43
N TRP A 125 -18.95 17.82 21.42
CA TRP A 125 -17.64 17.70 22.06
C TRP A 125 -16.60 17.07 21.14
N ALA A 126 -16.95 16.02 20.38
CA ALA A 126 -16.11 15.46 19.34
C ALA A 126 -15.76 16.51 18.24
N GLY A 127 -16.71 17.41 17.93
CA GLY A 127 -16.44 18.57 17.07
C GLY A 127 -15.32 19.45 17.61
N TRP A 128 -15.28 19.73 18.93
CA TRP A 128 -14.18 20.47 19.55
C TRP A 128 -12.87 19.69 19.51
N VAL A 129 -12.90 18.37 19.68
CA VAL A 129 -11.70 17.56 19.50
C VAL A 129 -11.16 17.71 18.06
N CYS A 130 -12.03 17.68 17.05
CA CYS A 130 -11.63 17.89 15.66
C CYS A 130 -11.07 19.30 15.40
N ILE A 131 -11.68 20.36 16.02
CA ILE A 131 -11.19 21.74 15.90
C ILE A 131 -9.77 21.84 16.47
N TRP A 132 -9.51 21.33 17.67
CA TRP A 132 -8.18 21.34 18.26
C TRP A 132 -7.18 20.48 17.47
N THR A 133 -7.61 19.32 16.96
CA THR A 133 -6.80 18.47 16.08
C THR A 133 -6.41 19.22 14.81
N SER A 134 -7.36 19.91 14.19
CA SER A 134 -7.10 20.74 13.00
C SER A 134 -6.08 21.83 13.29
N VAL A 135 -6.23 22.57 14.40
CA VAL A 135 -5.27 23.60 14.80
C VAL A 135 -3.87 23.01 15.02
N MET A 136 -3.76 21.85 15.66
CA MET A 136 -2.47 21.19 15.87
C MET A 136 -1.83 20.72 14.56
N LEU A 137 -2.59 20.10 13.65
CA LEU A 137 -2.11 19.72 12.33
C LEU A 137 -1.69 20.93 11.49
N PHE A 138 -2.44 22.03 11.56
CA PHE A 138 -2.07 23.29 10.92
C PHE A 138 -0.73 23.82 11.45
N LEU A 139 -0.53 23.80 12.78
CA LEU A 139 0.74 24.20 13.38
C LEU A 139 1.87 23.25 12.97
N MET A 140 1.64 21.95 12.92
CA MET A 140 2.62 20.97 12.44
C MET A 140 3.04 21.25 10.98
N ALA A 141 2.09 21.54 10.10
CA ALA A 141 2.39 21.93 8.72
C ALA A 141 3.20 23.24 8.66
N THR A 142 2.79 24.26 9.45
CA THR A 142 3.44 25.57 9.52
C THR A 142 4.89 25.48 9.99
N PHE A 143 5.17 24.66 11.01
CA PHE A 143 6.52 24.47 11.56
C PHE A 143 7.33 23.38 10.85
N ASN A 144 6.90 22.96 9.68
CA ASN A 144 7.58 21.97 8.86
C ASN A 144 7.81 20.62 9.59
N ALA A 145 6.84 20.17 10.40
CA ALA A 145 6.97 18.93 11.17
C ALA A 145 7.19 17.70 10.28
N ALA A 146 6.73 17.72 9.02
CA ALA A 146 6.97 16.62 8.08
C ALA A 146 8.47 16.37 7.82
N ALA A 147 9.36 17.30 8.15
CA ALA A 147 10.80 17.04 8.14
C ALA A 147 11.23 15.92 9.12
N VAL A 148 10.39 15.63 10.13
CA VAL A 148 10.61 14.50 11.05
C VAL A 148 10.43 13.16 10.33
N LEU A 149 9.63 13.12 9.24
CA LEU A 149 9.42 11.91 8.43
C LEU A 149 10.71 11.36 7.83
N ASN A 150 11.67 12.22 7.51
CA ASN A 150 12.98 11.79 7.05
C ASN A 150 13.75 10.96 8.09
N ARG A 151 13.24 10.88 9.32
CA ARG A 151 13.79 10.06 10.40
C ARG A 151 13.00 8.79 10.67
N PHE A 152 11.83 8.65 10.04
CA PHE A 152 11.09 7.39 10.05
C PHE A 152 11.80 6.41 9.14
N THR A 153 12.06 5.24 9.69
CA THR A 153 12.73 4.17 8.99
C THR A 153 11.74 3.07 8.63
N ARG A 154 12.17 2.16 7.80
CA ARG A 154 11.44 0.97 7.42
C ARG A 154 10.92 0.19 8.64
N PHE A 155 11.71 0.11 9.71
CA PHE A 155 11.35 -0.51 10.98
C PHE A 155 10.02 0.00 11.55
N ALA A 156 9.81 1.32 11.56
CA ALA A 156 8.57 1.92 12.08
C ALA A 156 7.36 1.62 11.17
N GLY A 157 7.56 1.74 9.86
CA GLY A 157 6.51 1.46 8.87
C GLY A 157 6.04 -0.01 8.86
N GLU A 158 6.99 -0.95 8.96
CA GLU A 158 6.71 -2.39 9.04
C GLU A 158 5.95 -2.75 10.32
N LEU A 159 6.39 -2.19 11.45
CA LEU A 159 5.76 -2.44 12.74
C LEU A 159 4.33 -1.88 12.78
N PHE A 160 4.13 -0.67 12.26
CA PHE A 160 2.80 -0.08 12.15
C PHE A 160 1.89 -0.90 11.23
N GLY A 161 2.40 -1.28 10.06
CA GLY A 161 1.63 -2.12 9.16
C GLY A 161 1.28 -3.48 9.73
N MET A 162 2.17 -4.09 10.53
CA MET A 162 1.87 -5.34 11.24
C MET A 162 0.80 -5.12 12.31
N LEU A 163 0.83 -3.98 13.02
CA LEU A 163 -0.19 -3.63 14.00
C LEU A 163 -1.58 -3.56 13.35
N ILE A 164 -1.72 -2.81 12.26
CA ILE A 164 -3.00 -2.71 11.53
C ILE A 164 -3.48 -4.09 11.05
N THR A 165 -2.55 -4.91 10.53
CA THR A 165 -2.87 -6.27 10.09
C THR A 165 -3.43 -7.14 11.22
N ILE A 166 -2.81 -7.10 12.39
CA ILE A 166 -3.26 -7.89 13.56
C ILE A 166 -4.57 -7.33 14.12
N LEU A 167 -4.77 -6.00 14.11
CA LEU A 167 -6.05 -5.40 14.51
C LEU A 167 -7.19 -5.84 13.59
N PHE A 168 -7.00 -5.87 12.27
CA PHE A 168 -8.01 -6.40 11.34
C PHE A 168 -8.34 -7.87 11.61
N MET A 169 -7.34 -8.69 11.91
CA MET A 169 -7.57 -10.09 12.27
C MET A 169 -8.34 -10.21 13.60
N GLN A 170 -7.98 -9.38 14.59
CA GLN A 170 -8.68 -9.33 15.87
C GLN A 170 -10.15 -8.96 15.69
N GLU A 171 -10.45 -7.92 14.91
CA GLU A 171 -11.84 -7.50 14.66
C GLU A 171 -12.61 -8.54 13.83
N ALA A 172 -11.96 -9.22 12.89
CA ALA A 172 -12.58 -10.34 12.17
C ALA A 172 -13.00 -11.47 13.12
N ILE A 173 -12.12 -11.87 14.04
CA ILE A 173 -12.39 -12.93 15.03
C ILE A 173 -13.46 -12.47 16.01
N LYS A 174 -13.34 -11.26 16.57
CA LYS A 174 -14.31 -10.67 17.51
C LYS A 174 -15.71 -10.57 16.88
N GLY A 175 -15.76 -10.08 15.61
CA GLY A 175 -17.01 -9.99 14.87
C GLY A 175 -17.64 -11.34 14.60
N MET A 176 -16.86 -12.37 14.18
CA MET A 176 -17.36 -13.73 14.00
C MET A 176 -17.89 -14.35 15.32
N LEU A 177 -17.20 -14.12 16.43
CA LEU A 177 -17.66 -14.60 17.74
C LEU A 177 -18.93 -13.86 18.19
N GLY A 178 -19.03 -12.56 17.86
CA GLY A 178 -20.22 -11.73 18.13
C GLY A 178 -21.49 -12.18 17.38
N GLU A 179 -21.36 -12.94 16.28
CA GLU A 179 -22.51 -13.50 15.58
C GLU A 179 -23.26 -14.59 16.38
N PHE A 180 -22.61 -15.18 17.40
CA PHE A 180 -23.24 -16.17 18.29
C PHE A 180 -23.97 -15.55 19.49
N SER A 181 -23.91 -14.24 19.67
CA SER A 181 -24.53 -13.51 20.78
C SER A 181 -25.52 -12.47 20.29
N ALA A 182 -26.51 -12.13 21.13
CA ALA A 182 -27.43 -11.03 20.85
C ALA A 182 -26.66 -9.69 20.90
N PRO A 183 -26.96 -8.72 20.01
CA PRO A 183 -26.39 -7.39 20.09
C PRO A 183 -26.76 -6.70 21.42
N GLU A 184 -25.82 -5.91 21.95
CA GLU A 184 -26.09 -5.08 23.10
C GLU A 184 -27.13 -3.99 22.72
N GLY A 185 -28.14 -3.80 23.58
CA GLY A 185 -29.19 -2.80 23.34
C GLY A 185 -30.44 -3.28 22.61
N GLU A 186 -30.45 -4.50 22.04
CA GLU A 186 -31.68 -5.07 21.47
C GLU A 186 -32.45 -5.90 22.50
N ASP A 187 -33.79 -5.96 22.29
CA ASP A 187 -34.68 -6.72 23.16
C ASP A 187 -34.43 -8.22 23.00
N GLN A 188 -33.76 -8.82 23.99
CA GLN A 188 -33.41 -10.25 24.02
C GLN A 188 -34.63 -11.17 24.07
N SER A 189 -35.84 -10.66 24.28
CA SER A 189 -37.08 -11.46 24.27
C SER A 189 -37.56 -11.81 22.85
N GLN A 190 -36.99 -11.21 21.82
CA GLN A 190 -37.37 -11.47 20.44
C GLN A 190 -37.07 -12.93 20.03
N PRO A 191 -37.96 -13.58 19.25
CA PRO A 191 -37.76 -14.96 18.82
C PRO A 191 -36.44 -15.24 18.09
N ILE A 192 -35.88 -14.21 17.42
CA ILE A 192 -34.62 -14.30 16.69
C ILE A 192 -33.42 -14.54 17.62
N PHE A 193 -33.48 -14.05 18.87
CA PHE A 193 -32.40 -14.20 19.84
C PHE A 193 -32.50 -15.45 20.70
N GLN A 194 -33.41 -16.38 20.40
CA GLN A 194 -33.40 -17.70 21.00
C GLN A 194 -32.12 -18.45 20.63
N PHE A 195 -31.61 -19.26 21.55
CA PHE A 195 -30.36 -19.99 21.40
C PHE A 195 -30.20 -20.71 20.05
N GLN A 196 -31.24 -21.37 19.58
CA GLN A 196 -31.22 -22.11 18.31
C GLN A 196 -30.94 -21.19 17.10
N TRP A 197 -31.56 -20.00 17.07
CA TRP A 197 -31.41 -19.06 15.96
C TRP A 197 -30.08 -18.27 16.04
N LEU A 198 -29.63 -17.94 17.26
CA LEU A 198 -28.30 -17.35 17.45
C LEU A 198 -27.20 -18.33 17.02
N TYR A 199 -27.35 -19.61 17.37
CA TYR A 199 -26.39 -20.62 17.00
C TYR A 199 -26.37 -20.86 15.48
N ILE A 200 -27.53 -20.88 14.81
CA ILE A 200 -27.65 -20.95 13.36
C ILE A 200 -27.02 -19.71 12.71
N ASN A 201 -27.29 -18.51 13.23
CA ASN A 201 -26.67 -17.27 12.75
C ASN A 201 -25.15 -17.34 12.83
N GLY A 202 -24.60 -17.74 13.99
CA GLY A 202 -23.17 -17.89 14.17
C GLY A 202 -22.53 -18.92 13.21
N LEU A 203 -23.17 -20.10 13.03
CA LEU A 203 -22.67 -21.12 12.09
C LEU A 203 -22.71 -20.62 10.63
N LEU A 204 -23.79 -19.98 10.21
CA LEU A 204 -23.87 -19.33 8.90
C LEU A 204 -22.81 -18.23 8.79
N GLY A 205 -22.58 -17.47 9.87
CA GLY A 205 -21.54 -16.48 9.96
C GLY A 205 -20.16 -17.05 9.68
N VAL A 206 -19.82 -18.16 10.31
CA VAL A 206 -18.54 -18.86 10.06
C VAL A 206 -18.46 -19.36 8.61
N ILE A 207 -19.52 -19.95 8.07
CA ILE A 207 -19.54 -20.45 6.70
C ILE A 207 -19.30 -19.32 5.70
N PHE A 208 -20.02 -18.19 5.82
CA PHE A 208 -19.85 -17.05 4.91
C PHE A 208 -18.49 -16.38 5.08
N SER A 209 -18.02 -16.18 6.31
CA SER A 209 -16.72 -15.54 6.57
C SER A 209 -15.57 -16.38 6.03
N MET A 210 -15.53 -17.68 6.36
CA MET A 210 -14.47 -18.58 5.90
C MET A 210 -14.58 -18.88 4.40
N GLY A 211 -15.80 -19.00 3.89
CA GLY A 211 -16.06 -19.17 2.45
C GLY A 211 -15.54 -17.96 1.65
N LEU A 212 -15.86 -16.74 2.10
CA LEU A 212 -15.36 -15.51 1.46
C LEU A 212 -13.83 -15.43 1.57
N LEU A 213 -13.27 -15.66 2.75
CA LEU A 213 -11.82 -15.64 2.98
C LEU A 213 -11.09 -16.58 2.02
N TYR A 214 -11.48 -17.87 2.00
CA TYR A 214 -10.84 -18.87 1.15
C TYR A 214 -10.99 -18.53 -0.34
N ALA A 215 -12.20 -18.20 -0.78
CA ALA A 215 -12.45 -17.84 -2.18
C ALA A 215 -11.69 -16.57 -2.60
N SER A 216 -11.62 -15.55 -1.72
CA SER A 216 -10.88 -14.31 -1.99
C SER A 216 -9.38 -14.55 -2.12
N LEU A 217 -8.79 -15.38 -1.27
CA LEU A 217 -7.38 -15.78 -1.39
C LEU A 217 -7.13 -16.60 -2.67
N ALA A 218 -8.08 -17.46 -3.08
CA ALA A 218 -7.98 -18.22 -4.33
C ALA A 218 -8.06 -17.32 -5.58
N THR A 219 -8.91 -16.27 -5.58
CA THR A 219 -9.01 -15.34 -6.70
C THR A 219 -7.74 -14.55 -6.95
N ARG A 220 -6.93 -14.34 -5.92
CA ARG A 220 -5.63 -13.68 -6.01
C ARG A 220 -4.67 -14.41 -6.96
N GLY A 221 -4.65 -15.75 -6.92
CA GLY A 221 -3.86 -16.58 -7.81
C GLY A 221 -4.47 -16.78 -9.21
N ALA A 222 -5.61 -16.14 -9.52
CA ALA A 222 -6.31 -16.38 -10.78
C ALA A 222 -5.50 -15.97 -12.02
N ARG A 223 -4.62 -14.96 -11.92
CA ARG A 223 -3.78 -14.54 -13.04
C ARG A 223 -2.78 -15.61 -13.46
N SER A 224 -2.20 -16.34 -12.49
CA SER A 224 -1.27 -17.45 -12.73
C SER A 224 -1.96 -18.77 -13.10
N SER A 225 -3.30 -18.80 -13.09
CA SER A 225 -4.07 -19.99 -13.42
C SER A 225 -3.90 -20.39 -14.89
N LEU A 226 -3.80 -21.70 -15.13
CA LEU A 226 -3.75 -22.25 -16.46
C LEU A 226 -5.11 -22.24 -17.19
N TYR A 227 -6.20 -22.02 -16.45
CA TYR A 227 -7.57 -22.12 -16.96
C TYR A 227 -8.15 -20.76 -17.35
N GLY A 228 -8.98 -20.75 -18.38
CA GLY A 228 -9.70 -19.55 -18.84
C GLY A 228 -8.88 -18.65 -19.76
N THR A 229 -9.57 -17.66 -20.35
CA THR A 229 -8.96 -16.64 -21.21
C THR A 229 -8.23 -15.58 -20.36
N GLY A 230 -7.21 -14.92 -20.93
CA GLY A 230 -6.47 -13.87 -20.20
C GLY A 230 -7.36 -12.75 -19.65
N TRP A 231 -8.44 -12.39 -20.38
CA TRP A 231 -9.42 -11.41 -19.91
C TRP A 231 -10.20 -11.90 -18.67
N GLN A 232 -10.66 -13.17 -18.68
CA GLN A 232 -11.39 -13.75 -17.55
C GLN A 232 -10.49 -13.84 -16.31
N ARG A 233 -9.23 -14.28 -16.47
CA ARG A 233 -8.26 -14.35 -15.37
C ARG A 233 -8.00 -12.97 -14.75
N SER A 234 -7.82 -11.94 -15.59
CA SER A 234 -7.65 -10.57 -15.11
C SER A 234 -8.90 -10.05 -14.41
N LEU A 235 -10.10 -10.31 -14.95
CA LEU A 235 -11.36 -9.92 -14.34
C LEU A 235 -11.53 -10.55 -12.94
N ILE A 236 -11.26 -11.85 -12.82
CA ILE A 236 -11.36 -12.55 -11.53
C ILE A 236 -10.31 -12.02 -10.54
N ALA A 237 -9.09 -11.75 -10.99
CA ALA A 237 -8.04 -11.23 -10.11
C ALA A 237 -8.34 -9.81 -9.63
N ASP A 238 -8.90 -8.94 -10.50
CA ASP A 238 -9.15 -7.54 -10.20
C ASP A 238 -10.47 -7.31 -9.46
N TYR A 239 -11.51 -8.07 -9.79
CA TYR A 239 -12.87 -7.88 -9.27
C TYR A 239 -13.41 -9.09 -8.49
N GLY A 240 -12.60 -10.12 -8.28
CA GLY A 240 -13.05 -11.36 -7.63
C GLY A 240 -13.63 -11.14 -6.24
N VAL A 241 -12.98 -10.33 -5.41
CA VAL A 241 -13.44 -10.06 -4.04
C VAL A 241 -14.80 -9.36 -4.02
N PRO A 242 -15.02 -8.24 -4.73
CA PRO A 242 -16.33 -7.61 -4.84
C PRO A 242 -17.41 -8.56 -5.37
N LEU A 243 -17.10 -9.34 -6.41
CA LEU A 243 -18.02 -10.32 -6.97
C LEU A 243 -18.41 -11.42 -5.95
N LEU A 244 -17.44 -11.85 -5.13
CA LEU A 244 -17.68 -12.81 -4.05
C LEU A 244 -18.56 -12.23 -2.95
N VAL A 245 -18.38 -10.95 -2.58
CA VAL A 245 -19.28 -10.26 -1.63
C VAL A 245 -20.72 -10.26 -2.15
N ILE A 246 -20.93 -9.91 -3.42
CA ILE A 246 -22.25 -9.93 -4.06
C ILE A 246 -22.80 -11.37 -4.10
N LEU A 247 -21.98 -12.35 -4.46
CA LEU A 247 -22.38 -13.76 -4.53
C LEU A 247 -22.76 -14.29 -3.14
N CYS A 248 -21.96 -14.07 -2.11
CA CYS A 248 -22.27 -14.47 -0.74
C CYS A 248 -23.57 -13.80 -0.25
N THR A 249 -23.76 -12.51 -0.58
CA THR A 249 -25.00 -11.80 -0.28
C THR A 249 -26.19 -12.47 -0.98
N ALA A 250 -26.09 -12.79 -2.27
CA ALA A 250 -27.14 -13.46 -3.02
C ALA A 250 -27.45 -14.86 -2.44
N ILE A 251 -26.44 -15.66 -2.13
CA ILE A 251 -26.57 -16.99 -1.51
C ILE A 251 -27.26 -16.88 -0.15
N SER A 252 -27.01 -15.81 0.61
CA SER A 252 -27.66 -15.61 1.93
C SER A 252 -29.18 -15.47 1.87
N TYR A 253 -29.75 -15.23 0.68
CA TYR A 253 -31.20 -15.20 0.47
C TYR A 253 -31.77 -16.56 -0.01
N ALA A 254 -30.91 -17.50 -0.38
CA ALA A 254 -31.33 -18.83 -0.81
C ALA A 254 -31.60 -19.80 0.35
N LEU A 255 -31.74 -19.29 1.58
CA LEU A 255 -32.01 -20.08 2.77
C LEU A 255 -33.48 -20.57 2.80
N PRO A 256 -33.74 -21.73 3.46
CA PRO A 256 -35.11 -22.25 3.59
C PRO A 256 -36.02 -21.25 4.30
N SER A 257 -37.30 -21.18 3.86
CA SER A 257 -38.33 -20.29 4.43
C SER A 257 -38.69 -20.51 5.90
N LYS A 258 -38.20 -21.59 6.50
CA LYS A 258 -38.35 -21.86 7.95
C LYS A 258 -37.43 -21.02 8.86
N ILE A 259 -36.39 -20.39 8.27
CA ILE A 259 -35.48 -19.53 8.99
C ILE A 259 -36.14 -18.14 9.10
N PRO A 260 -36.21 -17.52 10.30
CA PRO A 260 -36.84 -16.21 10.47
C PRO A 260 -36.08 -15.15 9.67
N SER A 261 -36.83 -14.14 9.22
CA SER A 261 -36.26 -12.94 8.62
C SER A 261 -35.32 -12.25 9.62
N GLY A 262 -34.07 -12.01 9.24
CA GLY A 262 -33.02 -11.49 10.13
C GLY A 262 -31.91 -12.48 10.44
N VAL A 263 -32.00 -13.73 9.98
CA VAL A 263 -30.92 -14.72 9.99
C VAL A 263 -30.55 -15.05 8.53
N PRO A 264 -29.28 -14.86 8.10
CA PRO A 264 -28.16 -14.30 8.85
C PRO A 264 -28.33 -12.80 9.13
N ARG A 265 -27.72 -12.35 10.22
CA ARG A 265 -27.71 -10.93 10.59
C ARG A 265 -27.16 -10.08 9.45
N ARG A 266 -27.81 -8.92 9.24
CA ARG A 266 -27.44 -7.97 8.17
C ARG A 266 -26.99 -6.65 8.76
N LEU A 267 -26.34 -5.84 7.94
CA LEU A 267 -25.91 -4.52 8.34
C LEU A 267 -27.09 -3.66 8.80
N PHE A 268 -26.95 -3.10 9.98
CA PHE A 268 -27.89 -2.11 10.49
C PHE A 268 -27.33 -0.72 10.20
N THR A 269 -27.75 -0.14 9.11
CA THR A 269 -27.36 1.22 8.71
C THR A 269 -28.62 2.05 8.58
N PRO A 270 -28.80 3.15 9.33
CA PRO A 270 -29.96 4.02 9.14
C PRO A 270 -29.91 4.62 7.74
N LEU A 271 -31.10 4.92 7.20
CA LEU A 271 -31.18 5.57 5.89
C LEU A 271 -30.73 7.04 6.01
N PRO A 272 -30.03 7.59 5.01
CA PRO A 272 -29.49 8.96 5.05
C PRO A 272 -30.55 10.04 5.26
N TRP A 273 -31.80 9.75 4.88
CA TRP A 273 -32.94 10.66 5.00
C TRP A 273 -33.78 10.46 6.27
N GLU A 274 -33.39 9.57 7.18
CA GLU A 274 -34.04 9.42 8.47
C GLU A 274 -33.70 10.60 9.40
N PRO A 275 -34.65 11.01 10.28
CA PRO A 275 -34.42 12.16 11.16
C PRO A 275 -33.17 12.04 12.05
N LYS A 276 -32.79 10.83 12.44
CA LYS A 276 -31.59 10.57 13.22
C LYS A 276 -30.31 10.92 12.44
N SER A 277 -30.21 10.52 11.17
CA SER A 277 -29.07 10.82 10.30
C SER A 277 -28.99 12.32 9.95
N LEU A 278 -30.10 13.05 9.93
CA LEU A 278 -30.13 14.48 9.63
C LEU A 278 -29.62 15.34 10.79
N GLN A 279 -29.60 14.85 12.02
CA GLN A 279 -29.14 15.60 13.20
C GLN A 279 -27.62 15.86 13.17
N HIS A 280 -26.83 14.99 12.56
CA HIS A 280 -25.38 15.12 12.48
C HIS A 280 -24.95 16.41 11.78
N TRP A 281 -25.52 16.72 10.64
CA TRP A 281 -25.13 17.86 9.80
C TRP A 281 -25.31 19.24 10.45
N THR A 282 -25.93 19.31 11.63
CA THR A 282 -26.22 20.56 12.36
C THR A 282 -25.34 20.75 13.61
N VAL A 283 -24.37 19.90 13.86
CA VAL A 283 -23.49 19.93 15.03
C VAL A 283 -22.80 21.28 15.24
N ALA A 284 -22.47 21.98 14.14
CA ALA A 284 -21.90 23.33 14.21
C ALA A 284 -22.75 24.33 15.04
N LYS A 285 -24.08 24.15 15.14
CA LYS A 285 -24.96 25.00 15.92
C LYS A 285 -24.83 24.74 17.42
N ASP A 286 -24.52 23.49 17.79
CA ASP A 286 -24.49 23.03 19.16
C ASP A 286 -23.08 23.06 19.78
N LEU A 287 -22.06 23.44 19.02
CA LEU A 287 -20.67 23.51 19.50
C LEU A 287 -20.50 24.36 20.75
N PHE A 288 -21.21 25.50 20.84
CA PHE A 288 -21.13 26.41 22.00
C PHE A 288 -22.00 25.98 23.15
N SER A 289 -22.81 24.94 23.05
CA SER A 289 -23.58 24.36 24.14
C SER A 289 -22.71 23.52 25.09
N VAL A 290 -21.52 23.13 24.66
CA VAL A 290 -20.54 22.36 25.45
C VAL A 290 -19.99 23.23 26.59
N PRO A 291 -19.98 22.75 27.86
CA PRO A 291 -19.42 23.52 28.97
C PRO A 291 -17.92 23.88 28.70
N PRO A 292 -17.49 25.13 29.02
CA PRO A 292 -16.14 25.63 28.68
C PRO A 292 -15.00 24.74 29.19
N ALA A 293 -15.15 24.12 30.36
CA ALA A 293 -14.15 23.20 30.91
C ALA A 293 -13.87 22.02 29.97
N TYR A 294 -14.90 21.47 29.32
CA TYR A 294 -14.77 20.34 28.42
C TYR A 294 -14.24 20.76 27.04
N ILE A 295 -14.42 22.03 26.63
CA ILE A 295 -13.80 22.57 25.42
C ILE A 295 -12.27 22.55 25.55
N PHE A 296 -11.73 22.97 26.70
CA PHE A 296 -10.31 22.91 26.97
C PHE A 296 -9.83 21.48 27.21
N LEU A 297 -10.62 20.63 27.86
CA LEU A 297 -10.30 19.23 28.07
C LEU A 297 -10.16 18.46 26.71
N ALA A 298 -10.89 18.88 25.68
CA ALA A 298 -10.80 18.32 24.33
C ALA A 298 -9.40 18.42 23.70
N ILE A 299 -8.52 19.30 24.22
CA ILE A 299 -7.13 19.41 23.77
C ILE A 299 -6.36 18.09 23.97
N VAL A 300 -6.65 17.35 25.04
CA VAL A 300 -5.94 16.10 25.36
C VAL A 300 -6.18 15.02 24.31
N PRO A 301 -7.43 14.58 24.03
CA PRO A 301 -7.67 13.63 22.95
C PRO A 301 -7.30 14.21 21.58
N ALA A 302 -7.46 15.53 21.36
CA ALA A 302 -7.05 16.16 20.10
C ALA A 302 -5.56 16.05 19.83
N ALA A 303 -4.70 16.20 20.85
CA ALA A 303 -3.25 16.03 20.67
C ALA A 303 -2.89 14.61 20.24
N MET A 304 -3.59 13.61 20.76
CA MET A 304 -3.38 12.21 20.41
C MET A 304 -3.85 11.90 18.99
N VAL A 305 -5.06 12.40 18.63
CA VAL A 305 -5.59 12.26 17.26
C VAL A 305 -4.69 12.99 16.26
N ALA A 306 -4.20 14.19 16.59
CA ALA A 306 -3.29 14.94 15.71
C ALA A 306 -1.97 14.17 15.47
N GLY A 307 -1.39 13.60 16.52
CA GLY A 307 -0.20 12.76 16.42
C GLY A 307 -0.43 11.52 15.56
N LEU A 308 -1.53 10.81 15.79
CA LEU A 308 -1.92 9.64 15.02
C LEU A 308 -2.14 9.99 13.53
N TYR A 309 -2.90 11.04 13.26
CA TYR A 309 -3.23 11.46 11.90
C TYR A 309 -2.01 11.93 11.13
N PHE A 310 -1.14 12.70 11.80
CA PHE A 310 0.14 13.08 11.23
C PHE A 310 0.96 11.86 10.82
N PHE A 311 1.03 10.84 11.69
CA PHE A 311 1.79 9.62 11.43
C PHE A 311 1.17 8.81 10.29
N ASP A 312 -0.10 8.44 10.39
CA ASP A 312 -0.81 7.62 9.39
C ASP A 312 -0.76 8.25 8.00
N HIS A 313 -1.11 9.54 7.92
CA HIS A 313 -1.13 10.26 6.65
C HIS A 313 0.24 10.29 5.99
N SER A 314 1.24 10.53 6.80
CA SER A 314 2.62 10.62 6.34
C SER A 314 3.17 9.28 5.88
N VAL A 315 2.92 8.20 6.65
CA VAL A 315 3.34 6.84 6.26
C VAL A 315 2.57 6.37 5.03
N ALA A 316 1.27 6.62 4.95
CA ALA A 316 0.49 6.28 3.75
C ALA A 316 1.01 7.01 2.50
N SER A 317 1.36 8.30 2.66
CA SER A 317 1.94 9.10 1.58
C SER A 317 3.33 8.60 1.17
N GLN A 318 4.20 8.23 2.13
CA GLN A 318 5.50 7.63 1.84
C GLN A 318 5.37 6.30 1.10
N MET A 319 4.49 5.41 1.57
CA MET A 319 4.29 4.11 0.97
C MET A 319 3.69 4.19 -0.44
N ALA A 320 2.90 5.24 -0.74
CA ALA A 320 2.42 5.52 -2.09
C ALA A 320 3.50 6.07 -3.02
N GLN A 321 4.59 6.61 -2.47
CA GLN A 321 5.67 7.30 -3.19
C GLN A 321 7.03 6.58 -3.08
N GLN A 322 7.03 5.27 -2.87
CA GLN A 322 8.28 4.48 -2.81
C GLN A 322 9.13 4.68 -4.06
N LYS A 323 10.45 4.62 -3.90
CA LYS A 323 11.44 4.81 -4.99
C LYS A 323 11.23 3.86 -6.15
N GLU A 324 10.78 2.65 -5.87
CA GLU A 324 10.51 1.59 -6.84
C GLU A 324 9.44 1.98 -7.87
N PHE A 325 8.57 2.91 -7.52
CA PHE A 325 7.58 3.44 -8.46
C PHE A 325 8.13 4.47 -9.45
N ASN A 326 9.36 4.95 -9.26
CA ASN A 326 10.00 5.95 -10.11
C ASN A 326 9.09 7.14 -10.43
N LEU A 327 8.52 7.76 -9.39
CA LEU A 327 7.65 8.93 -9.54
C LEU A 327 8.45 10.13 -10.04
N LYS A 328 7.84 10.92 -10.91
CA LYS A 328 8.46 12.10 -11.52
C LYS A 328 8.15 13.38 -10.78
N ASN A 329 6.94 13.46 -10.25
CA ASN A 329 6.44 14.66 -9.61
C ASN A 329 6.96 14.76 -8.17
N PRO A 330 7.29 15.95 -7.67
CA PRO A 330 7.83 16.14 -6.35
C PRO A 330 6.83 15.74 -5.26
N PRO A 331 7.29 15.23 -4.10
CA PRO A 331 6.44 14.95 -2.95
C PRO A 331 5.84 16.24 -2.37
N ALA A 332 4.76 16.12 -1.60
CA ALA A 332 4.06 17.27 -1.02
C ALA A 332 3.61 17.04 0.42
N TYR A 333 4.48 16.47 1.24
CA TYR A 333 4.15 16.04 2.61
C TYR A 333 3.63 17.17 3.50
N HIS A 334 4.26 18.36 3.48
CA HIS A 334 3.86 19.50 4.31
C HIS A 334 2.51 20.07 3.88
N TYR A 335 2.30 20.18 2.57
CA TYR A 335 1.06 20.69 2.03
C TYR A 335 -0.10 19.72 2.26
N ASP A 336 0.13 18.41 2.15
CA ASP A 336 -0.91 17.40 2.39
C ASP A 336 -1.37 17.38 3.85
N ILE A 337 -0.48 17.61 4.82
CA ILE A 337 -0.87 17.80 6.23
C ILE A 337 -1.73 19.06 6.42
N LEU A 338 -1.45 20.14 5.67
CA LEU A 338 -2.29 21.34 5.71
C LEU A 338 -3.70 21.05 5.16
N VAL A 339 -3.81 20.32 4.05
CA VAL A 339 -5.10 19.91 3.47
C VAL A 339 -5.85 18.96 4.42
N LEU A 340 -5.12 18.05 5.08
CA LEU A 340 -5.69 17.19 6.10
C LEU A 340 -6.27 18.00 7.27
N SER A 341 -5.56 19.03 7.75
CA SER A 341 -6.07 19.89 8.84
C SER A 341 -7.41 20.54 8.47
N PHE A 342 -7.54 21.01 7.24
CA PHE A 342 -8.79 21.56 6.73
C PHE A 342 -9.90 20.49 6.63
N SER A 343 -9.58 19.30 6.16
CA SER A 343 -10.54 18.19 6.07
C SER A 343 -11.06 17.77 7.44
N VAL A 344 -10.18 17.69 8.45
CA VAL A 344 -10.55 17.38 9.85
C VAL A 344 -11.48 18.46 10.42
N LEU A 345 -11.21 19.74 10.13
CA LEU A 345 -12.08 20.84 10.54
C LEU A 345 -13.48 20.70 9.94
N VAL A 346 -13.58 20.42 8.64
CA VAL A 346 -14.87 20.23 7.97
C VAL A 346 -15.64 19.05 8.59
N CYS A 347 -14.97 17.92 8.83
CA CYS A 347 -15.61 16.77 9.48
C CYS A 347 -16.12 17.11 10.89
N GLY A 348 -15.33 17.81 11.70
CA GLY A 348 -15.74 18.23 13.04
C GLY A 348 -16.97 19.15 13.06
N LEU A 349 -17.06 20.08 12.10
CA LEU A 349 -18.22 20.97 11.94
C LEU A 349 -19.47 20.22 11.49
N LEU A 350 -19.31 19.17 10.69
CA LEU A 350 -20.41 18.33 10.24
C LEU A 350 -20.81 17.23 11.23
N GLY A 351 -19.99 16.99 12.27
CA GLY A 351 -20.23 15.93 13.25
C GLY A 351 -19.98 14.52 12.73
N ILE A 352 -19.07 14.37 11.78
CA ILE A 352 -18.69 13.09 11.18
C ILE A 352 -17.25 12.71 11.57
N PRO A 353 -16.90 11.41 11.61
CA PRO A 353 -15.55 11.00 11.97
C PRO A 353 -14.58 11.47 10.88
N PRO A 354 -13.45 12.13 11.20
CA PRO A 354 -12.53 12.59 10.19
C PRO A 354 -11.81 11.43 9.51
N SER A 355 -11.55 11.59 8.21
CA SER A 355 -10.79 10.65 7.37
C SER A 355 -9.33 11.04 7.30
N ASN A 356 -8.47 10.03 7.12
CA ASN A 356 -7.03 10.17 7.08
C ASN A 356 -6.44 9.41 5.86
N GLY A 357 -5.14 9.53 5.61
CA GLY A 357 -4.45 8.68 4.64
C GLY A 357 -4.50 7.22 5.05
N VAL A 358 -4.91 6.32 4.15
CA VAL A 358 -5.16 4.92 4.49
C VAL A 358 -4.15 3.96 3.87
N LEU A 359 -3.77 2.98 4.66
CA LEU A 359 -2.98 1.81 4.30
C LEU A 359 -3.88 0.56 4.37
N PRO A 360 -3.76 -0.40 3.44
CA PRO A 360 -2.81 -0.50 2.31
C PRO A 360 -3.29 0.17 1.01
N GLN A 361 -4.42 0.88 1.01
CA GLN A 361 -5.09 1.39 -0.20
C GLN A 361 -4.21 2.36 -1.01
N SER A 362 -3.42 3.22 -0.35
CA SER A 362 -2.58 4.20 -1.04
C SER A 362 -1.50 3.55 -1.92
N PRO A 363 -0.65 2.63 -1.44
CA PRO A 363 0.28 1.92 -2.31
C PRO A 363 -0.41 1.00 -3.33
N MET A 364 -1.58 0.42 -3.02
CA MET A 364 -2.38 -0.34 -3.99
C MET A 364 -2.85 0.53 -5.15
N HIS A 365 -3.24 1.78 -4.89
CA HIS A 365 -3.59 2.75 -5.92
C HIS A 365 -2.41 3.05 -6.84
N THR A 366 -1.25 3.38 -6.28
CA THR A 366 -0.03 3.62 -7.06
C THR A 366 0.31 2.43 -7.95
N ARG A 367 0.24 1.21 -7.40
CA ARG A 367 0.50 -0.03 -8.13
C ARG A 367 -0.48 -0.25 -9.28
N SER A 368 -1.78 -0.03 -9.06
CA SER A 368 -2.79 -0.19 -10.11
C SER A 368 -2.57 0.79 -11.28
N LEU A 369 -2.11 2.01 -10.97
CA LEU A 369 -1.76 3.01 -11.98
C LEU A 369 -0.44 2.69 -12.69
N ALA A 370 0.51 2.03 -12.03
CA ALA A 370 1.72 1.52 -12.65
C ALA A 370 1.39 0.42 -13.68
N VAL A 371 0.50 -0.52 -13.32
CA VAL A 371 0.01 -1.55 -14.24
C VAL A 371 -0.68 -0.91 -15.46
N LEU A 372 -1.54 0.10 -15.25
CA LEU A 372 -2.19 0.84 -16.34
C LEU A 372 -1.17 1.48 -17.29
N LYS A 373 -0.17 2.21 -16.75
CA LYS A 373 0.86 2.89 -17.56
C LYS A 373 1.68 1.88 -18.37
N ARG A 374 2.06 0.76 -17.74
CA ARG A 374 2.80 -0.33 -18.40
C ARG A 374 2.01 -0.93 -19.57
N GLN A 375 0.71 -1.20 -19.37
CA GLN A 375 -0.14 -1.71 -20.45
C GLN A 375 -0.29 -0.73 -21.62
N LEU A 376 -0.37 0.57 -21.33
CA LEU A 376 -0.44 1.62 -22.34
C LEU A 376 0.85 1.70 -23.16
N LEU A 377 2.01 1.70 -22.46
CA LEU A 377 3.35 1.69 -23.08
C LEU A 377 3.54 0.44 -23.95
N ARG A 378 3.29 -0.75 -23.39
CA ARG A 378 3.40 -2.01 -24.09
C ARG A 378 2.59 -2.02 -25.39
N LYS A 379 1.31 -1.64 -25.32
CA LYS A 379 0.43 -1.63 -26.49
C LYS A 379 0.99 -0.77 -27.60
N LYS A 380 1.47 0.43 -27.31
CA LYS A 380 2.02 1.34 -28.31
C LYS A 380 3.35 0.85 -28.87
N MET A 381 4.26 0.39 -27.99
CA MET A 381 5.55 -0.11 -28.43
C MET A 381 5.43 -1.37 -29.30
N VAL A 382 4.58 -2.33 -28.90
CA VAL A 382 4.30 -3.53 -29.72
C VAL A 382 3.67 -3.16 -31.06
N GLN A 383 2.74 -2.22 -31.10
CA GLN A 383 2.17 -1.74 -32.35
C GLN A 383 3.24 -1.12 -33.26
N THR A 384 4.08 -0.24 -32.72
CA THR A 384 5.17 0.40 -33.48
C THR A 384 6.21 -0.62 -33.97
N ALA A 385 6.54 -1.62 -33.13
CA ALA A 385 7.44 -2.68 -33.53
C ALA A 385 6.87 -3.52 -34.71
N LYS A 386 5.58 -3.91 -34.62
CA LYS A 386 4.90 -4.64 -35.69
C LYS A 386 4.82 -3.83 -37.00
N GLU A 387 4.50 -2.55 -36.92
CA GLU A 387 4.50 -1.65 -38.09
C GLU A 387 5.90 -1.52 -38.70
N GLY A 388 6.96 -1.44 -37.89
CA GLY A 388 8.34 -1.45 -38.34
C GLY A 388 8.73 -2.76 -39.04
N MET A 389 8.35 -3.90 -38.46
CA MET A 389 8.60 -5.22 -39.01
C MET A 389 7.86 -5.43 -40.35
N MET A 390 6.60 -5.00 -40.45
CA MET A 390 5.81 -5.07 -41.72
C MET A 390 6.42 -4.21 -42.81
N ASN A 391 7.05 -3.09 -42.46
CA ASN A 391 7.72 -2.18 -43.38
C ASN A 391 9.18 -2.60 -43.70
N ASN A 392 9.60 -3.81 -43.31
CA ASN A 392 10.97 -4.30 -43.46
C ASN A 392 12.06 -3.34 -42.90
N ALA A 393 11.76 -2.62 -41.84
CA ALA A 393 12.71 -1.74 -41.18
C ALA A 393 13.86 -2.54 -40.53
N THR A 394 15.01 -1.93 -40.41
CA THR A 394 16.16 -2.54 -39.72
C THR A 394 15.92 -2.66 -38.22
N SER A 395 16.60 -3.57 -37.53
CA SER A 395 16.51 -3.75 -36.10
C SER A 395 16.77 -2.44 -35.32
N SER A 396 17.74 -1.66 -35.79
CA SER A 396 18.07 -0.34 -35.20
C SER A 396 16.96 0.69 -35.40
N GLU A 397 16.30 0.71 -36.57
CA GLU A 397 15.14 1.61 -36.82
C GLU A 397 13.92 1.23 -36.00
N VAL A 398 13.64 -0.07 -35.85
CA VAL A 398 12.54 -0.56 -35.01
C VAL A 398 12.77 -0.14 -33.56
N TYR A 399 13.98 -0.35 -33.01
CA TYR A 399 14.35 0.11 -31.68
C TYR A 399 14.23 1.63 -31.55
N GLY A 400 14.77 2.40 -32.51
CA GLY A 400 14.70 3.87 -32.53
C GLY A 400 13.26 4.39 -32.45
N LYS A 401 12.33 3.80 -33.23
CA LYS A 401 10.90 4.14 -33.16
C LYS A 401 10.26 3.76 -31.82
N MET A 402 10.57 2.60 -31.26
CA MET A 402 10.09 2.19 -29.94
C MET A 402 10.60 3.13 -28.86
N HIS A 403 11.87 3.52 -28.90
CA HIS A 403 12.49 4.48 -27.98
C HIS A 403 11.82 5.87 -28.07
N GLU A 404 11.55 6.36 -29.29
CA GLU A 404 10.82 7.62 -29.49
C GLU A 404 9.40 7.59 -28.92
N VAL A 405 8.69 6.46 -29.11
CA VAL A 405 7.35 6.25 -28.53
C VAL A 405 7.41 6.25 -27.01
N PHE A 406 8.43 5.61 -26.43
CA PHE A 406 8.61 5.60 -24.97
C PHE A 406 8.82 7.01 -24.44
N ILE A 407 9.74 7.80 -25.04
CA ILE A 407 9.99 9.19 -24.63
C ILE A 407 8.73 10.05 -24.79
N LYS A 408 7.97 9.91 -25.87
CA LYS A 408 6.71 10.65 -26.08
C LYS A 408 5.62 10.32 -25.04
N MET A 409 5.60 9.10 -24.55
CA MET A 409 4.62 8.65 -23.55
C MET A 409 5.10 8.85 -22.12
N ASP A 410 6.41 9.03 -21.94
CA ASP A 410 7.07 9.29 -20.69
C ASP A 410 7.53 10.76 -20.62
N ASP A 411 6.56 11.70 -20.69
CA ASP A 411 6.79 13.14 -20.71
C ASP A 411 7.84 13.57 -19.65
N GLY A 412 8.96 14.14 -20.09
CA GLY A 412 9.99 14.73 -19.23
C GLY A 412 11.18 13.85 -18.86
N SER A 413 11.31 12.64 -19.36
CA SER A 413 12.53 11.85 -19.16
C SER A 413 13.65 12.32 -20.09
N ASN A 414 14.87 12.45 -19.56
CA ASN A 414 16.06 12.72 -20.36
C ASN A 414 16.35 11.52 -21.26
N SER A 415 16.61 11.79 -22.53
CA SER A 415 16.95 10.76 -23.53
C SER A 415 18.06 9.81 -23.08
N ASP A 416 19.04 10.33 -22.33
CA ASP A 416 20.21 9.55 -21.86
C ASP A 416 19.85 8.57 -20.72
N SER A 417 18.94 8.96 -19.82
CA SER A 417 18.46 8.06 -18.76
C SER A 417 17.59 6.94 -19.32
N VAL A 418 16.70 7.27 -20.27
CA VAL A 418 15.85 6.30 -20.97
C VAL A 418 16.70 5.31 -21.78
N HIS A 419 17.78 5.78 -22.37
CA HIS A 419 18.69 4.90 -23.13
C HIS A 419 19.39 3.87 -22.23
N LYS A 420 19.75 4.24 -21.01
CA LYS A 420 20.28 3.31 -20.01
C LYS A 420 19.24 2.28 -19.55
N GLU A 421 18.02 2.73 -19.28
CA GLU A 421 16.92 1.87 -18.79
C GLU A 421 16.41 0.89 -19.87
N LEU A 422 16.45 1.26 -21.15
CA LEU A 422 16.05 0.42 -22.26
C LEU A 422 17.24 -0.31 -22.92
N LYS A 423 18.41 -0.35 -22.27
CA LYS A 423 19.59 -1.03 -22.80
C LYS A 423 19.31 -2.50 -23.08
N ASP A 424 18.70 -3.20 -22.14
CA ASP A 424 18.39 -4.62 -22.28
C ASP A 424 17.39 -4.88 -23.42
N LEU A 425 16.42 -3.98 -23.62
CA LEU A 425 15.52 -4.03 -24.77
C LEU A 425 16.29 -3.79 -26.09
N LYS A 426 17.25 -2.87 -26.08
CA LYS A 426 18.11 -2.63 -27.25
C LYS A 426 18.91 -3.88 -27.63
N ASP A 427 19.54 -4.51 -26.65
CA ASP A 427 20.36 -5.69 -26.82
C ASP A 427 19.51 -6.90 -27.28
N ALA A 428 18.24 -6.97 -26.85
CA ALA A 428 17.29 -7.99 -27.34
C ALA A 428 16.81 -7.76 -28.78
N VAL A 429 16.70 -6.51 -29.22
CA VAL A 429 16.23 -6.14 -30.59
C VAL A 429 17.37 -6.06 -31.58
N VAL A 430 18.53 -5.57 -31.15
CA VAL A 430 19.74 -5.36 -32.00
C VAL A 430 20.86 -6.24 -31.46
N PRO A 431 21.02 -7.49 -31.98
CA PRO A 431 22.10 -8.38 -31.57
C PRO A 431 23.47 -7.77 -31.87
N GLU A 432 24.45 -7.97 -30.99
CA GLU A 432 25.84 -7.56 -31.23
C GLU A 432 26.39 -8.26 -32.45
N GLY A 433 26.63 -7.52 -33.52
CA GLY A 433 27.33 -8.04 -34.71
C GLY A 433 26.97 -7.38 -36.04
N ASN A 434 25.74 -6.99 -36.29
CA ASN A 434 25.37 -6.33 -37.56
C ASN A 434 24.11 -5.50 -37.42
N GLY A 435 24.26 -4.19 -37.19
CA GLY A 435 23.14 -3.24 -37.08
C GLY A 435 22.29 -3.07 -38.36
N ALA A 436 22.60 -3.77 -39.42
CA ALA A 436 21.91 -3.69 -40.70
C ALA A 436 21.06 -4.94 -41.04
N GLU A 437 21.08 -5.98 -40.20
CA GLU A 437 20.24 -7.15 -40.43
C GLU A 437 18.77 -6.89 -40.06
N ARG A 438 17.86 -7.51 -40.82
CA ARG A 438 16.42 -7.54 -40.52
C ARG A 438 16.23 -8.09 -39.13
N VAL A 439 15.23 -7.56 -38.39
CA VAL A 439 14.85 -8.04 -37.05
C VAL A 439 14.90 -9.56 -37.02
N SER A 440 15.73 -10.14 -36.15
CA SER A 440 15.94 -11.58 -36.09
C SER A 440 14.60 -12.29 -35.94
N GLN A 441 14.43 -13.46 -36.56
CA GLN A 441 13.22 -14.29 -36.42
C GLN A 441 12.89 -14.68 -34.95
N VAL A 442 13.82 -14.39 -34.04
CA VAL A 442 13.73 -14.70 -32.59
C VAL A 442 13.03 -13.59 -31.79
N PHE A 443 13.00 -12.32 -32.30
CA PHE A 443 12.35 -11.23 -31.57
C PHE A 443 10.84 -11.23 -31.81
N ASP A 444 10.10 -11.62 -30.77
CA ASP A 444 8.64 -11.51 -30.73
C ASP A 444 8.25 -10.26 -29.87
N PRO A 445 7.73 -9.16 -30.49
CA PRO A 445 7.39 -7.96 -29.77
C PRO A 445 6.36 -8.19 -28.63
N GLU A 446 5.46 -9.16 -28.79
CA GLU A 446 4.43 -9.45 -27.79
C GLU A 446 5.00 -10.06 -26.51
N LYS A 447 6.08 -10.85 -26.64
CA LYS A 447 6.70 -11.55 -25.52
C LYS A 447 7.84 -10.75 -24.89
N HIS A 448 8.67 -10.11 -25.73
CA HIS A 448 9.90 -9.50 -25.24
C HIS A 448 9.72 -8.07 -24.72
N VAL A 449 8.86 -7.24 -25.35
CA VAL A 449 8.69 -5.83 -24.94
C VAL A 449 8.27 -5.71 -23.47
N GLU A 450 7.38 -6.59 -23.00
CA GLU A 450 6.85 -6.51 -21.62
C GLU A 450 7.94 -6.73 -20.55
N GLY A 451 8.88 -7.65 -20.79
CA GLY A 451 9.94 -7.99 -19.82
C GLY A 451 10.96 -6.88 -19.58
N TYR A 452 11.11 -5.96 -20.53
CA TYR A 452 12.12 -4.90 -20.48
C TYR A 452 11.57 -3.50 -20.18
N LEU A 453 10.26 -3.36 -19.94
CA LEU A 453 9.66 -2.06 -19.61
C LEU A 453 9.95 -1.68 -18.16
N PRO A 454 10.56 -0.51 -17.92
CA PRO A 454 10.74 0.01 -16.57
C PRO A 454 9.40 0.33 -15.91
N VAL A 455 9.38 0.29 -14.59
CA VAL A 455 8.19 0.66 -13.81
C VAL A 455 7.95 2.16 -13.96
N ARG A 456 6.74 2.53 -14.39
CA ARG A 456 6.27 3.92 -14.52
C ARG A 456 4.84 4.00 -14.02
N VAL A 457 4.53 5.05 -13.29
CA VAL A 457 3.19 5.32 -12.75
C VAL A 457 2.50 6.40 -13.58
N ASN A 458 1.21 6.24 -13.77
CA ASN A 458 0.37 7.28 -14.34
C ASN A 458 -0.10 8.21 -13.22
N GLU A 459 0.73 9.21 -12.86
CA GLU A 459 0.42 10.17 -11.80
C GLU A 459 -0.74 11.06 -12.26
N GLN A 460 -1.91 10.89 -11.67
CA GLN A 460 -3.12 11.60 -12.09
C GLN A 460 -4.19 11.64 -10.96
N ARG A 461 -5.11 12.61 -11.02
CA ARG A 461 -6.11 12.90 -9.98
C ARG A 461 -7.48 12.29 -10.26
N VAL A 462 -7.76 11.90 -11.50
CA VAL A 462 -9.11 11.51 -11.95
C VAL A 462 -9.56 10.22 -11.28
N SER A 463 -8.69 9.20 -11.12
CA SER A 463 -9.09 7.94 -10.46
C SER A 463 -9.43 8.15 -8.99
N ASN A 464 -8.65 8.99 -8.28
CA ASN A 464 -8.91 9.30 -6.87
C ASN A 464 -10.22 10.10 -6.71
N LEU A 465 -10.49 11.07 -7.58
CA LEU A 465 -11.76 11.79 -7.57
C LEU A 465 -12.94 10.87 -7.87
N LEU A 466 -12.85 10.06 -8.92
CA LEU A 466 -13.93 9.15 -9.31
C LEU A 466 -14.22 8.11 -8.22
N GLN A 467 -13.19 7.53 -7.59
CA GLN A 467 -13.41 6.58 -6.49
C GLN A 467 -14.10 7.28 -5.30
N SER A 468 -13.70 8.52 -4.96
CA SER A 468 -14.32 9.27 -3.87
C SER A 468 -15.78 9.62 -4.17
N LEU A 469 -16.10 9.95 -5.42
CA LEU A 469 -17.48 10.15 -5.87
C LEU A 469 -18.30 8.86 -5.82
N LEU A 470 -17.71 7.72 -6.17
CA LEU A 470 -18.39 6.42 -6.08
C LEU A 470 -18.65 6.04 -4.62
N VAL A 471 -17.70 6.32 -3.70
CA VAL A 471 -17.91 6.12 -2.26
C VAL A 471 -19.07 7.02 -1.77
N GLY A 472 -19.12 8.28 -2.20
CA GLY A 472 -20.27 9.16 -1.93
C GLY A 472 -21.57 8.61 -2.51
N GLY A 473 -21.52 8.02 -3.71
CA GLY A 473 -22.66 7.35 -4.34
C GLY A 473 -23.20 6.18 -3.51
N CYS A 474 -22.35 5.49 -2.73
CA CYS A 474 -22.78 4.41 -1.82
C CYS A 474 -23.82 4.88 -0.80
N ILE A 475 -23.79 6.16 -0.40
CA ILE A 475 -24.79 6.73 0.52
C ILE A 475 -26.19 6.64 -0.11
N GLY A 476 -26.33 6.90 -1.41
CA GLY A 476 -27.58 6.78 -2.12
C GLY A 476 -28.07 5.33 -2.33
N VAL A 477 -27.16 4.37 -2.31
CA VAL A 477 -27.47 2.94 -2.42
C VAL A 477 -27.41 2.18 -1.09
N THR A 478 -27.49 2.89 0.03
CA THR A 478 -27.53 2.31 1.39
C THR A 478 -28.52 1.15 1.52
N PRO A 479 -29.74 1.16 0.91
CA PRO A 479 -30.65 0.00 0.95
C PRO A 479 -30.05 -1.28 0.40
N LEU A 480 -29.13 -1.21 -0.59
CA LEU A 480 -28.41 -2.37 -1.11
C LEU A 480 -27.29 -2.81 -0.13
N ILE A 481 -26.65 -1.86 0.53
CA ILE A 481 -25.62 -2.14 1.54
C ILE A 481 -26.21 -2.88 2.74
N GLN A 482 -27.42 -2.51 3.19
CA GLN A 482 -28.16 -3.21 4.24
C GLN A 482 -28.46 -4.69 3.91
N MET A 483 -28.42 -5.08 2.64
CA MET A 483 -28.62 -6.47 2.24
C MET A 483 -27.41 -7.37 2.53
N ILE A 484 -26.24 -6.80 2.78
CA ILE A 484 -24.99 -7.53 3.00
C ILE A 484 -25.03 -8.17 4.41
N PRO A 485 -24.77 -9.48 4.55
CA PRO A 485 -24.61 -10.10 5.86
C PRO A 485 -23.39 -9.55 6.58
N THR A 486 -23.49 -9.28 7.89
CA THR A 486 -22.36 -8.80 8.70
C THR A 486 -21.16 -9.75 8.66
N SER A 487 -21.44 -11.06 8.63
CA SER A 487 -20.42 -12.09 8.55
C SER A 487 -19.54 -12.02 7.27
N VAL A 488 -20.06 -11.48 6.17
CA VAL A 488 -19.28 -11.26 4.94
C VAL A 488 -18.21 -10.20 5.17
N LEU A 489 -18.51 -9.17 5.97
CA LEU A 489 -17.52 -8.14 6.31
C LEU A 489 -16.41 -8.68 7.21
N TRP A 490 -16.73 -9.53 8.17
CA TRP A 490 -15.73 -10.19 9.01
C TRP A 490 -14.80 -11.09 8.19
N GLY A 491 -15.35 -11.81 7.21
CA GLY A 491 -14.55 -12.56 6.24
C GLY A 491 -13.65 -11.67 5.40
N TYR A 492 -14.14 -10.49 5.03
CA TYR A 492 -13.35 -9.51 4.29
C TYR A 492 -12.21 -8.92 5.14
N PHE A 493 -12.44 -8.63 6.42
CA PHE A 493 -11.37 -8.19 7.34
C PHE A 493 -10.29 -9.26 7.50
N ALA A 494 -10.67 -10.53 7.68
CA ALA A 494 -9.72 -11.62 7.71
C ALA A 494 -8.92 -11.74 6.40
N TYR A 495 -9.58 -11.55 5.25
CA TYR A 495 -8.91 -11.51 3.95
C TYR A 495 -7.89 -10.36 3.88
N MET A 496 -8.28 -9.13 4.23
CA MET A 496 -7.39 -7.96 4.20
C MET A 496 -6.19 -8.12 5.14
N SER A 497 -6.40 -8.73 6.30
CA SER A 497 -5.34 -9.06 7.24
C SER A 497 -4.32 -10.01 6.61
N ILE A 498 -4.76 -11.15 6.08
CA ILE A 498 -3.86 -12.14 5.48
C ILE A 498 -3.20 -11.60 4.21
N ASP A 499 -3.94 -10.83 3.42
CA ASP A 499 -3.46 -10.25 2.16
C ASP A 499 -2.38 -9.17 2.36
N SER A 500 -2.38 -8.49 3.51
CA SER A 500 -1.39 -7.47 3.86
C SER A 500 -0.10 -8.01 4.49
N LEU A 501 -0.06 -9.29 4.90
CA LEU A 501 1.13 -9.92 5.48
C LEU A 501 2.30 -10.08 4.48
N PRO A 502 2.08 -10.60 3.25
CA PRO A 502 3.15 -10.69 2.28
C PRO A 502 3.72 -9.31 1.93
N GLY A 503 5.05 -9.18 2.03
CA GLY A 503 5.76 -7.93 1.78
C GLY A 503 6.01 -7.05 2.99
N ASN A 504 5.54 -7.46 4.15
CA ASN A 504 6.04 -6.93 5.40
C ASN A 504 7.32 -7.71 5.76
N GLN A 505 8.49 -7.08 5.69
CA GLN A 505 9.75 -7.75 6.00
C GLN A 505 9.82 -8.24 7.45
N PHE A 506 9.12 -7.59 8.37
CA PHE A 506 9.00 -8.09 9.75
C PHE A 506 8.30 -9.46 9.77
N TRP A 507 7.21 -9.63 9.02
CA TRP A 507 6.56 -10.92 8.85
C TRP A 507 7.46 -11.97 8.18
N GLU A 508 8.16 -11.58 7.14
CA GLU A 508 9.12 -12.46 6.45
C GLU A 508 10.26 -12.89 7.38
N ARG A 509 10.78 -11.97 8.21
CA ARG A 509 11.77 -12.30 9.24
C ARG A 509 11.22 -13.24 10.31
N ILE A 510 9.96 -13.05 10.75
CA ILE A 510 9.31 -13.99 11.68
C ILE A 510 9.22 -15.37 11.05
N GLN A 511 8.77 -15.50 9.81
CA GLN A 511 8.72 -16.79 9.11
C GLN A 511 10.11 -17.43 9.00
N LEU A 512 11.14 -16.64 8.72
CA LEU A 512 12.52 -17.12 8.62
C LEU A 512 13.02 -17.75 9.92
N LEU A 513 12.54 -17.28 11.09
CA LEU A 513 12.90 -17.87 12.39
C LEU A 513 12.40 -19.33 12.55
N PHE A 514 11.25 -19.66 11.94
CA PHE A 514 10.67 -21.01 12.01
C PHE A 514 11.22 -21.96 10.95
N ILE A 515 12.01 -21.46 9.97
CA ILE A 515 12.62 -22.28 8.94
C ILE A 515 13.85 -22.97 9.52
N THR A 516 13.89 -24.30 9.42
CA THR A 516 15.03 -25.10 9.89
C THR A 516 16.31 -24.72 9.13
N PRO A 517 17.48 -24.68 9.78
CA PRO A 517 18.75 -24.28 9.14
C PRO A 517 19.06 -25.02 7.83
N GLN A 518 18.70 -26.30 7.79
CA GLN A 518 18.92 -27.17 6.61
C GLN A 518 18.06 -26.77 5.38
N ARG A 519 16.95 -26.05 5.57
CA ARG A 519 16.03 -25.64 4.51
C ARG A 519 16.11 -24.16 4.14
N ARG A 520 16.96 -23.38 4.81
CA ARG A 520 17.10 -21.93 4.55
C ARG A 520 17.62 -21.64 3.15
N HIS A 521 18.40 -22.57 2.55
CA HIS A 521 18.83 -22.43 1.17
C HIS A 521 17.67 -22.31 0.17
N LYS A 522 16.48 -22.89 0.49
CA LYS A 522 15.30 -22.75 -0.36
C LYS A 522 14.71 -21.34 -0.37
N VAL A 523 14.95 -20.55 0.68
CA VAL A 523 14.55 -19.14 0.70
C VAL A 523 15.40 -18.34 -0.27
N LEU A 524 16.70 -18.70 -0.39
CA LEU A 524 17.61 -18.06 -1.34
C LEU A 524 17.34 -18.44 -2.80
N GLU A 525 16.64 -19.56 -3.04
CA GLU A 525 16.22 -19.96 -4.39
C GLU A 525 15.00 -19.17 -4.88
N GLY A 526 14.22 -18.56 -3.98
CA GLY A 526 13.05 -17.75 -4.29
C GLY A 526 13.33 -16.26 -4.28
N ALA A 527 12.32 -15.45 -4.60
CA ALA A 527 12.39 -14.02 -4.38
C ALA A 527 12.48 -13.72 -2.88
N HIS A 528 13.55 -13.08 -2.44
CA HIS A 528 13.82 -12.76 -1.04
C HIS A 528 14.41 -11.36 -0.88
N ALA A 529 14.38 -10.83 0.33
CA ALA A 529 14.94 -9.53 0.64
C ALA A 529 16.48 -9.59 0.76
N SER A 530 17.18 -8.52 0.43
CA SER A 530 18.65 -8.44 0.40
C SER A 530 19.31 -8.80 1.74
N PHE A 531 18.66 -8.50 2.87
CA PHE A 531 19.21 -8.80 4.20
C PHE A 531 19.42 -10.30 4.47
N VAL A 532 18.72 -11.19 3.74
CA VAL A 532 18.86 -12.66 3.90
C VAL A 532 20.24 -13.13 3.47
N GLU A 533 20.84 -12.45 2.50
CA GLU A 533 22.18 -12.76 1.98
C GLU A 533 23.31 -12.01 2.73
N SER A 534 23.05 -10.74 3.06
CA SER A 534 24.08 -9.82 3.53
C SER A 534 24.29 -9.83 5.05
N VAL A 535 23.26 -10.26 5.82
CA VAL A 535 23.28 -10.17 7.30
C VAL A 535 23.36 -11.56 7.95
N PRO A 536 24.25 -11.77 8.93
CA PRO A 536 24.30 -13.02 9.67
C PRO A 536 22.99 -13.33 10.40
N PHE A 537 22.57 -14.60 10.38
CA PHE A 537 21.29 -15.00 10.94
C PHE A 537 21.10 -14.63 12.42
N ASP A 538 22.15 -14.68 13.24
CA ASP A 538 22.07 -14.32 14.65
C ASP A 538 21.69 -12.84 14.84
N LYS A 539 22.13 -11.97 13.95
CA LYS A 539 21.77 -10.55 13.94
C LYS A 539 20.33 -10.35 13.47
N ILE A 540 19.90 -11.10 12.44
CA ILE A 540 18.49 -11.11 11.97
C ILE A 540 17.60 -11.57 13.11
N PHE A 541 17.96 -12.65 13.82
CA PHE A 541 17.21 -13.17 14.96
C PHE A 541 17.07 -12.13 16.08
N ALA A 542 18.19 -11.51 16.50
CA ALA A 542 18.19 -10.53 17.57
C ALA A 542 17.35 -9.29 17.23
N PHE A 543 17.46 -8.79 15.98
CA PHE A 543 16.69 -7.66 15.50
C PHE A 543 15.19 -7.97 15.43
N THR A 544 14.83 -9.15 14.89
CA THR A 544 13.43 -9.59 14.80
C THR A 544 12.82 -9.80 16.19
N LEU A 545 13.57 -10.37 17.13
CA LEU A 545 13.10 -10.55 18.51
C LEU A 545 12.88 -9.19 19.19
N PHE A 546 13.79 -8.23 19.01
CA PHE A 546 13.61 -6.87 19.52
C PHE A 546 12.33 -6.23 18.94
N GLN A 547 12.12 -6.35 17.62
CA GLN A 547 10.95 -5.82 16.95
C GLN A 547 9.67 -6.50 17.44
N LEU A 548 9.69 -7.82 17.66
CA LEU A 548 8.57 -8.59 18.18
C LEU A 548 8.20 -8.16 19.60
N VAL A 549 9.18 -8.00 20.49
CA VAL A 549 8.93 -7.53 21.87
C VAL A 549 8.32 -6.13 21.84
N TYR A 550 8.86 -5.23 21.03
CA TYR A 550 8.30 -3.88 20.89
C TYR A 550 6.88 -3.92 20.34
N PHE A 551 6.63 -4.73 19.32
CA PHE A 551 5.29 -4.97 18.76
C PHE A 551 4.30 -5.43 19.84
N LEU A 552 4.67 -6.41 20.65
CA LEU A 552 3.80 -6.94 21.72
C LEU A 552 3.49 -5.87 22.78
N ILE A 553 4.43 -4.96 23.08
CA ILE A 553 4.18 -3.83 23.98
C ILE A 553 3.15 -2.88 23.37
N VAL A 554 3.32 -2.50 22.09
CA VAL A 554 2.40 -1.60 21.39
C VAL A 554 1.01 -2.24 21.28
N PHE A 555 0.94 -3.49 20.85
CA PHE A 555 -0.32 -4.22 20.72
C PHE A 555 -1.01 -4.43 22.07
N GLY A 556 -0.27 -4.81 23.12
CA GLY A 556 -0.82 -4.94 24.47
C GLY A 556 -1.37 -3.61 25.02
N MET A 557 -0.75 -2.49 24.63
CA MET A 557 -1.22 -1.15 25.03
C MET A 557 -2.58 -0.80 24.41
N THR A 558 -2.89 -1.28 23.20
CA THR A 558 -4.22 -1.06 22.58
C THR A 558 -5.36 -1.74 23.34
N TRP A 559 -5.07 -2.72 24.19
CA TRP A 559 -6.08 -3.42 25.00
C TRP A 559 -6.43 -2.71 26.33
N VAL A 560 -5.59 -1.75 26.74
CA VAL A 560 -5.82 -1.00 27.98
C VAL A 560 -6.57 0.29 27.65
N PRO A 561 -7.82 0.49 28.13
CA PRO A 561 -8.71 1.58 27.69
C PRO A 561 -8.10 2.99 27.74
N VAL A 562 -7.35 3.33 28.79
CA VAL A 562 -6.70 4.65 28.92
C VAL A 562 -5.37 4.71 28.17
N ALA A 563 -4.57 3.64 28.25
CA ALA A 563 -3.26 3.57 27.61
C ALA A 563 -3.39 3.38 26.09
N GLY A 564 -4.47 2.75 25.62
CA GLY A 564 -4.74 2.57 24.19
C GLY A 564 -4.77 3.88 23.41
N ILE A 565 -5.16 4.99 24.06
CA ILE A 565 -5.10 6.31 23.41
C ILE A 565 -3.65 6.76 23.14
N LEU A 566 -2.69 6.26 23.91
CA LEU A 566 -1.27 6.66 23.84
C LEU A 566 -0.44 5.82 22.84
N PHE A 567 -1.02 4.77 22.22
CA PHE A 567 -0.26 3.89 21.33
C PHE A 567 0.47 4.65 20.18
N PRO A 568 -0.05 5.74 19.60
CA PRO A 568 0.66 6.47 18.56
C PRO A 568 1.98 7.09 19.03
N LEU A 569 2.06 7.48 20.32
CA LEU A 569 3.29 8.04 20.90
C LEU A 569 4.45 7.04 20.90
N LEU A 570 4.14 5.74 20.99
CA LEU A 570 5.17 4.69 20.90
C LEU A 570 5.84 4.68 19.53
N PHE A 571 5.12 4.96 18.45
CA PHE A 571 5.73 5.06 17.12
C PHE A 571 6.67 6.25 16.99
N PHE A 572 6.36 7.39 17.61
CA PHE A 572 7.33 8.51 17.70
C PHE A 572 8.54 8.15 18.55
N PHE A 573 8.35 7.37 19.62
CA PHE A 573 9.46 6.90 20.46
C PHE A 573 10.37 5.92 19.72
N LEU A 574 9.88 5.20 18.71
CA LEU A 574 10.72 4.38 17.83
C LEU A 574 11.84 5.16 17.15
N ILE A 575 11.63 6.43 16.79
CA ILE A 575 12.67 7.28 16.21
C ILE A 575 13.84 7.41 17.17
N VAL A 576 13.53 7.66 18.45
CA VAL A 576 14.57 7.81 19.50
C VAL A 576 15.30 6.49 19.71
N ILE A 577 14.58 5.37 19.75
CA ILE A 577 15.16 4.03 19.90
C ILE A 577 16.09 3.73 18.73
N ARG A 578 15.63 3.99 17.50
CA ARG A 578 16.45 3.76 16.29
C ARG A 578 17.76 4.57 16.33
N GLN A 579 17.68 5.83 16.72
CA GLN A 579 18.84 6.72 16.71
C GLN A 579 19.83 6.45 17.84
N HIS A 580 19.37 6.04 19.03
CA HIS A 580 20.22 5.99 20.23
C HIS A 580 20.41 4.58 20.80
N VAL A 581 19.49 3.66 20.56
CA VAL A 581 19.51 2.30 21.13
C VAL A 581 20.04 1.28 20.13
N LEU A 582 19.42 1.18 18.95
CA LEU A 582 19.80 0.18 17.95
C LEU A 582 21.28 0.23 17.53
N PRO A 583 21.92 1.41 17.30
CA PRO A 583 23.32 1.46 16.90
C PRO A 583 24.30 0.98 17.98
N LYS A 584 23.86 0.80 19.24
CA LYS A 584 24.69 0.24 20.31
C LYS A 584 24.74 -1.30 20.29
N PHE A 585 23.74 -1.95 19.67
CA PHE A 585 23.62 -3.42 19.65
C PHE A 585 23.93 -4.01 18.28
N PHE A 586 23.80 -3.22 17.22
CA PHE A 586 23.96 -3.67 15.84
C PHE A 586 25.01 -2.82 15.12
N ASP A 587 25.83 -3.46 14.32
CA ASP A 587 26.76 -2.78 13.44
C ASP A 587 26.01 -1.91 12.41
N PRO A 588 26.53 -0.71 12.09
CA PRO A 588 25.85 0.19 11.15
C PRO A 588 25.58 -0.43 9.77
N SER A 589 26.45 -1.32 9.28
CA SER A 589 26.29 -2.04 8.02
C SER A 589 25.08 -2.98 8.06
N HIS A 590 24.97 -3.81 9.10
CA HIS A 590 23.84 -4.72 9.28
C HIS A 590 22.53 -3.96 9.53
N LEU A 591 22.59 -2.86 10.30
CA LEU A 591 21.42 -2.04 10.58
C LEU A 591 20.92 -1.34 9.30
N ARG A 592 21.81 -0.95 8.39
CA ARG A 592 21.47 -0.37 7.11
C ARG A 592 20.67 -1.36 6.23
N GLU A 593 21.05 -2.63 6.22
CA GLU A 593 20.34 -3.66 5.45
C GLU A 593 19.00 -4.07 6.10
N LEU A 594 18.94 -4.11 7.45
CA LEU A 594 17.73 -4.52 8.19
C LEU A 594 16.72 -3.38 8.35
N ASP A 595 17.18 -2.13 8.34
CA ASP A 595 16.37 -0.92 8.58
C ASP A 595 16.85 0.22 7.66
N ALA A 596 16.90 -0.04 6.36
CA ALA A 596 17.26 0.98 5.37
C ALA A 596 16.33 2.18 5.52
N ALA A 597 16.87 3.34 5.89
CA ALA A 597 16.16 4.59 5.80
C ALA A 597 16.08 4.97 4.33
N GLU A 598 14.88 5.05 3.77
CA GLU A 598 14.67 5.43 2.36
C GLU A 598 15.34 6.75 1.97
N TYR A 599 15.77 7.55 2.95
CA TYR A 599 16.32 8.89 2.79
C TYR A 599 17.80 9.04 3.17
N GLU A 600 18.46 8.06 3.78
CA GLU A 600 19.91 8.15 4.07
C GLU A 600 20.75 8.21 2.80
N GLU A 601 20.26 7.71 1.67
CA GLU A 601 20.91 7.83 0.36
C GLU A 601 20.78 9.22 -0.28
N LEU A 602 19.84 10.06 0.16
CA LEU A 602 19.65 11.42 -0.38
C LEU A 602 20.54 12.48 0.28
N GLU A 603 21.10 12.23 1.45
CA GLU A 603 22.03 13.14 2.14
C GLU A 603 23.52 12.75 1.96
N GLY A 604 23.95 12.59 0.71
CA GLY A 604 25.34 12.91 0.39
C GLY A 604 26.41 11.90 0.79
N VAL A 605 26.21 10.60 0.65
CA VAL A 605 27.32 9.71 0.30
C VAL A 605 27.35 9.67 -1.22
N ARG A 606 28.21 10.51 -1.82
CA ARG A 606 28.65 10.25 -3.20
C ARG A 606 29.18 8.82 -3.17
N PRO A 607 28.72 7.93 -4.08
CA PRO A 607 29.37 6.65 -4.28
C PRO A 607 30.86 6.94 -4.54
N ASP A 608 31.72 6.29 -3.78
CA ASP A 608 33.15 6.39 -4.00
C ASP A 608 33.41 5.89 -5.44
N PRO A 609 33.97 6.72 -6.34
CA PRO A 609 34.13 6.32 -7.77
C PRO A 609 35.06 5.13 -7.97
N SER A 610 35.65 4.60 -6.89
CA SER A 610 36.56 3.47 -6.91
C SER A 610 35.90 2.08 -6.85
N VAL A 611 34.55 1.99 -6.67
CA VAL A 611 33.80 0.71 -6.61
C VAL A 611 32.89 0.48 -7.81
N GLU A 612 32.81 1.42 -8.78
CA GLU A 612 31.98 1.31 -9.98
C GLU A 612 32.54 0.37 -11.09
N GLY A 613 33.46 -0.48 -10.78
CA GLY A 613 33.98 -1.46 -11.73
C GLY A 613 33.61 -2.87 -11.32
N ASP A 614 32.47 -3.40 -11.73
CA ASP A 614 32.25 -4.81 -12.11
C ASP A 614 30.84 -5.41 -11.86
N GLU A 615 29.83 -4.64 -11.46
CA GLU A 615 28.48 -5.23 -11.21
C GLU A 615 27.45 -5.06 -12.35
N SER A 616 27.77 -4.31 -13.40
CA SER A 616 26.78 -3.97 -14.44
C SER A 616 26.65 -4.99 -15.59
N VAL A 617 27.41 -6.09 -15.60
CA VAL A 617 27.47 -6.99 -16.76
C VAL A 617 26.70 -8.32 -16.59
N ARG A 618 26.11 -8.60 -15.42
CA ARG A 618 25.63 -9.98 -15.14
C ARG A 618 24.13 -10.19 -14.98
N CYS A 619 23.27 -9.23 -15.23
CA CYS A 619 21.83 -9.39 -15.01
C CYS A 619 20.98 -9.75 -16.25
N GLY A 620 21.59 -9.94 -17.43
CA GLY A 620 20.87 -9.93 -18.72
C GLY A 620 20.24 -11.25 -19.21
N GLU A 621 20.61 -12.42 -18.72
CA GLU A 621 20.27 -13.68 -19.44
C GLU A 621 19.25 -14.62 -18.77
N ALA A 622 18.95 -14.49 -17.49
CA ALA A 622 18.07 -15.41 -16.75
C ALA A 622 16.57 -15.07 -16.78
N HIS A 623 16.16 -14.00 -17.46
CA HIS A 623 14.78 -13.47 -17.34
C HIS A 623 13.83 -13.78 -18.52
N ARG A 624 14.08 -14.83 -19.32
CA ARG A 624 13.37 -15.02 -20.58
C ARG A 624 11.98 -15.68 -20.55
N GLU A 625 11.50 -16.22 -19.44
CA GLU A 625 10.25 -17.03 -19.48
C GLU A 625 9.04 -16.54 -18.63
N TYR A 626 9.15 -15.46 -17.83
CA TYR A 626 8.09 -15.08 -16.90
C TYR A 626 7.63 -13.61 -16.97
N ALA A 627 7.51 -13.06 -18.17
CA ALA A 627 7.32 -11.63 -18.34
C ALA A 627 5.91 -11.07 -18.05
N SER A 628 4.86 -11.89 -17.92
CA SER A 628 3.47 -11.42 -17.67
C SER A 628 3.06 -11.38 -16.21
N GLU A 629 3.78 -12.08 -15.34
CA GLU A 629 3.50 -12.16 -13.89
C GLU A 629 4.35 -11.21 -13.05
N ILE A 630 5.28 -10.49 -13.69
CA ILE A 630 6.42 -9.83 -13.07
C ILE A 630 6.03 -8.79 -12.03
N LEU A 631 4.97 -7.99 -12.23
CA LEU A 631 4.60 -6.96 -11.25
C LEU A 631 3.97 -7.55 -9.98
N ASP A 632 3.26 -8.66 -10.09
CA ASP A 632 2.66 -9.36 -8.94
C ASP A 632 3.69 -10.23 -8.21
N GLU A 633 4.71 -10.72 -8.93
CA GLU A 633 5.76 -11.54 -8.36
C GLU A 633 6.89 -10.70 -7.73
N PHE A 634 7.22 -9.54 -8.30
CA PHE A 634 8.28 -8.66 -7.80
C PHE A 634 7.81 -7.57 -6.84
N THR A 635 6.53 -7.22 -6.81
CA THR A 635 5.99 -6.28 -5.84
C THR A 635 5.15 -7.01 -4.81
N THR A 636 5.36 -6.66 -3.55
CA THR A 636 4.46 -7.07 -2.48
C THR A 636 3.13 -6.33 -2.60
N HIS A 637 2.09 -6.75 -1.87
CA HIS A 637 0.81 -6.02 -1.81
C HIS A 637 0.94 -4.57 -1.34
N ARG A 638 2.08 -4.23 -0.72
CA ARG A 638 2.42 -2.85 -0.33
C ARG A 638 3.17 -2.09 -1.42
N GLY A 639 3.45 -2.71 -2.57
CA GLY A 639 4.17 -2.08 -3.67
C GLY A 639 5.69 -2.11 -3.55
N GLU A 640 6.25 -2.80 -2.54
CA GLU A 640 7.69 -2.98 -2.40
C GLU A 640 8.21 -3.95 -3.46
N LEU A 641 9.33 -3.62 -4.11
CA LEU A 641 10.00 -4.55 -5.01
C LEU A 641 10.71 -5.65 -4.19
N LYS A 642 10.47 -6.90 -4.53
CA LYS A 642 11.27 -8.01 -4.01
C LYS A 642 12.55 -8.08 -4.85
N HIS A 643 13.71 -7.91 -4.23
CA HIS A 643 14.98 -8.23 -4.88
C HIS A 643 15.04 -9.74 -5.15
N ARG A 644 15.21 -10.10 -6.42
CA ARG A 644 15.48 -11.47 -6.80
C ARG A 644 17.01 -11.65 -6.85
N ALA A 645 17.55 -12.41 -5.91
CA ALA A 645 18.91 -12.88 -6.04
C ALA A 645 19.02 -13.91 -7.20
N PRO A 646 20.15 -13.96 -7.92
CA PRO A 646 20.38 -15.01 -8.91
C PRO A 646 20.26 -16.39 -8.26
N SER A 647 19.52 -17.29 -8.90
CA SER A 647 19.28 -18.62 -8.35
C SER A 647 20.59 -19.42 -8.28
N PHE A 648 20.69 -20.33 -7.29
CA PHE A 648 21.85 -21.24 -7.15
C PHE A 648 22.10 -22.10 -8.41
N ARG A 649 21.10 -22.22 -9.26
CA ARG A 649 21.19 -22.88 -10.57
C ARG A 649 21.96 -22.03 -11.57
N ASP A 650 21.77 -20.71 -11.53
CA ASP A 650 22.47 -19.76 -12.41
C ASP A 650 23.95 -19.64 -12.00
N GLU A 651 24.26 -19.72 -10.69
CA GLU A 651 25.63 -19.80 -10.19
C GLU A 651 26.36 -21.10 -10.59
N ARG A 652 25.65 -22.23 -10.65
CA ARG A 652 26.22 -23.48 -11.15
C ARG A 652 26.50 -23.43 -12.64
N LEU A 653 25.55 -22.91 -13.44
CA LEU A 653 25.75 -22.73 -14.89
C LEU A 653 26.91 -21.76 -15.18
N LEU A 654 27.03 -20.68 -14.40
CA LEU A 654 28.15 -19.74 -14.48
C LEU A 654 29.51 -20.37 -14.04
N LYS A 655 29.49 -21.29 -13.07
CA LYS A 655 30.68 -22.03 -12.65
C LYS A 655 31.07 -23.09 -13.69
N ASP A 656 30.09 -23.75 -14.28
CA ASP A 656 30.31 -24.74 -15.33
C ASP A 656 30.81 -24.07 -16.65
N ASP A 657 30.25 -22.89 -17.00
CA ASP A 657 30.76 -22.08 -18.11
C ASP A 657 32.18 -21.56 -17.87
N LYS A 658 32.51 -21.13 -16.66
CA LYS A 658 33.89 -20.77 -16.30
C LYS A 658 34.85 -21.97 -16.35
N ARG A 659 34.36 -23.15 -16.02
CA ARG A 659 35.16 -24.38 -16.09
C ARG A 659 35.41 -24.81 -17.53
N THR A 660 34.39 -24.76 -18.40
CA THR A 660 34.51 -25.03 -19.84
C THR A 660 35.36 -23.98 -20.54
N LEU A 661 35.28 -22.70 -20.17
CA LEU A 661 36.15 -21.64 -20.66
C LEU A 661 37.61 -21.82 -20.20
N SER A 662 37.84 -22.25 -18.96
CA SER A 662 39.22 -22.54 -18.48
C SER A 662 39.80 -23.79 -19.14
N GLU A 663 39.01 -24.83 -19.37
CA GLU A 663 39.43 -26.05 -20.07
C GLU A 663 39.68 -25.77 -21.55
N SER A 664 38.87 -24.95 -22.23
CA SER A 664 39.12 -24.51 -23.61
C SER A 664 40.35 -23.61 -23.72
N PHE A 665 40.66 -22.81 -22.70
CA PHE A 665 41.86 -21.96 -22.66
C PHE A 665 43.12 -22.79 -22.40
N GLU A 666 43.05 -23.85 -21.60
CA GLU A 666 44.18 -24.78 -21.39
C GLU A 666 44.42 -25.65 -22.60
N THR A 667 43.38 -26.12 -23.31
CA THR A 667 43.51 -26.86 -24.56
C THR A 667 44.06 -25.98 -25.68
N SER A 668 43.69 -24.70 -25.75
CA SER A 668 44.26 -23.72 -26.69
C SER A 668 45.73 -23.40 -26.38
N LYS A 669 46.12 -23.40 -25.07
CA LYS A 669 47.53 -23.24 -24.67
C LYS A 669 48.43 -24.43 -25.06
N SER A 670 47.88 -25.62 -25.14
CA SER A 670 48.66 -26.83 -25.53
C SER A 670 48.93 -26.92 -27.02
N THR A 671 48.19 -26.17 -27.85
CA THR A 671 48.32 -26.13 -29.31
C THR A 671 49.13 -24.93 -29.86
N MET A 672 49.55 -23.99 -28.99
CA MET A 672 50.33 -22.81 -29.42
C MET A 672 51.82 -23.08 -29.50
N SER A 673 52.45 -22.51 -30.52
CA SER A 673 53.91 -22.58 -30.74
C SER A 673 54.68 -21.85 -29.63
N ASP A 674 55.95 -22.26 -29.40
CA ASP A 674 56.78 -21.75 -28.28
C ASP A 674 57.00 -20.22 -28.32
N THR A 675 56.96 -19.61 -29.50
CA THR A 675 57.05 -18.14 -29.65
C THR A 675 55.83 -17.38 -29.13
N ALA A 676 54.66 -17.97 -29.19
CA ALA A 676 53.41 -17.38 -28.67
C ALA A 676 53.30 -17.55 -27.14
N ARG A 677 53.95 -18.57 -26.58
CA ARG A 677 54.02 -18.79 -25.12
C ARG A 677 54.87 -17.75 -24.38
N ALA A 678 55.89 -17.21 -25.05
CA ALA A 678 56.76 -16.17 -24.46
C ALA A 678 56.01 -14.82 -24.29
N ASN A 679 55.22 -14.44 -25.30
CA ASN A 679 54.44 -13.17 -25.27
C ASN A 679 53.29 -13.19 -24.27
N LEU A 680 52.71 -14.34 -23.98
CA LEU A 680 51.66 -14.47 -22.98
C LEU A 680 52.16 -14.40 -21.52
N ARG A 681 53.44 -14.74 -21.27
CA ARG A 681 54.05 -14.59 -19.93
C ARG A 681 54.33 -13.14 -19.59
N GLU A 682 54.60 -12.27 -20.52
CA GLU A 682 54.76 -10.84 -20.29
C GLU A 682 53.41 -10.13 -19.98
N ILE A 683 52.33 -10.55 -20.59
CA ILE A 683 51.01 -9.97 -20.36
C ILE A 683 50.43 -10.37 -18.96
N THR A 684 50.77 -11.58 -18.48
CA THR A 684 50.31 -12.06 -17.17
C THR A 684 51.06 -11.42 -15.97
N PHE A 685 52.18 -10.76 -16.21
CA PHE A 685 52.96 -10.06 -15.21
C PHE A 685 52.47 -8.61 -14.94
N TYR A 686 51.67 -8.05 -15.85
CA TYR A 686 51.07 -6.71 -15.74
C TYR A 686 49.62 -6.72 -15.21
N CYS A 687 49.03 -7.90 -15.00
CA CYS A 687 47.68 -8.07 -14.47
C CYS A 687 47.64 -8.80 -13.11
N LYS A 688 48.66 -8.61 -12.25
CA LYS A 688 48.60 -9.00 -10.84
C LYS A 688 48.72 -7.79 -9.96
#